data_d87a77f3dd89da52d2d31f4cf3ad67e6
#
_entry.id   d87a77f3dd89da52d2d31f4cf3ad67e6
#
_cell.length_a   1.000
_cell.length_b   1.000
_cell.length_c   1.000
_cell.angle_alpha   90.00
_cell.angle_beta   90.00
_cell.angle_gamma   90.00
#
_symmetry.space_group_name_H-M   'P 1'
#
loop_
_entity.id
_entity.type
_entity.pdbx_description
1 polymer ?
#
loop_
_entity_poly.entity_id
_entity_poly.type
_entity_poly.pdbx_seq_one_letter_code
_entity_poly.pdbx_strand_id
1 'polypeptide(L)'
;MKRKMFSAIVFTALFCSCAAFSQEKILPGGVAQPYFWLKSRNTGENYYWENNSTNKETKVSANKHKGTAFNYNPSIVFDAAHDSLIVPLGVDSKRRQTLFMVYKVNDSLKEQFLWTINDPKKIISAATNKRLVDLKKYSYQSYQEKIKPHKANIHFFQQNVTDTVAKLSSLTIGQKSKLEKLPPEDFKGNISEIVVFNRVLSGLETQKAASYLAIKYGISLSQFENKNYVNSQGHTIWDLEKHKGFNSSITAVGRDDASGLLQTKSNNMIDEGILTIEMKSKSNQIPNNYFTFWSDNGKNLLVKKQEQGEPIGISREWQLDFANPSDITLDWTFDPKFIKGTLPKDTYYWLLVDYSGKGTYDENDSEYIRLGSTSSSEKLVLKDFDWNKHKTGVTKFTLKIAPQMFSRVWITEAVCGVSGSGELNYTIEGGEAPFTVTVKKEGSDAVVKQWNQAAKSQNGVQLSSGTYDYIVKDKRGNLYSETVFVADKEGTFPNLKSQYLLTDGNAVLLDAAKDLPAGNYQYEWFYEGNFVDDNPKLLVDQPGNYEIRLINDQECKTSMKIAVNTDGKEINDSSILILYPNPTPDGKYAIAMQFPKKTNAAVNVYAVNGSLLKETKYNQVETYLHEDVIKGATGIYLVKVSSDFGTKTFKVILK
;
A
#
# COMPACT_ATOMS: atom_id res chain seq x y z
N MET A 1 37.50 89.36 -21.08
CA MET A 1 37.53 87.98 -21.55
C MET A 1 36.51 87.18 -20.74
N LYS A 2 35.32 86.93 -21.30
CA LYS A 2 34.24 86.18 -20.62
C LYS A 2 34.14 84.82 -21.27
N ARG A 3 34.41 83.74 -20.54
CA ARG A 3 34.17 82.35 -20.95
C ARG A 3 32.73 81.95 -20.57
N LYS A 4 31.95 81.64 -21.58
CA LYS A 4 30.62 81.03 -21.42
C LYS A 4 30.78 79.52 -21.10
N MET A 5 30.22 79.08 -19.97
CA MET A 5 30.00 77.68 -19.68
C MET A 5 28.69 77.23 -20.31
N PHE A 6 28.74 76.20 -21.17
CA PHE A 6 27.57 75.51 -21.66
C PHE A 6 27.24 74.39 -20.66
N SER A 7 26.01 74.41 -20.10
CA SER A 7 25.48 73.36 -19.24
C SER A 7 24.71 72.37 -20.12
N ALA A 8 25.18 71.14 -20.23
CA ALA A 8 24.49 70.07 -20.92
C ALA A 8 23.54 69.37 -19.92
N ILE A 9 22.23 69.50 -20.18
CA ILE A 9 21.20 68.75 -19.42
C ILE A 9 21.08 67.40 -20.07
N VAL A 10 21.52 66.36 -19.34
CA VAL A 10 21.31 64.97 -19.72
C VAL A 10 19.91 64.53 -19.23
N PHE A 11 19.00 64.34 -20.15
CA PHE A 11 17.70 63.69 -19.87
C PHE A 11 17.89 62.19 -19.73
N THR A 12 17.88 61.69 -18.51
CA THR A 12 17.85 60.27 -18.24
C THR A 12 16.38 59.80 -18.33
N ALA A 13 16.02 59.20 -19.45
CA ALA A 13 14.71 58.54 -19.57
C ALA A 13 14.71 57.27 -18.73
N LEU A 14 14.02 57.27 -17.59
CA LEU A 14 13.70 56.10 -16.82
C LEU A 14 12.69 55.27 -17.62
N PHE A 15 13.17 54.21 -18.30
CA PHE A 15 12.29 53.15 -18.79
C PHE A 15 11.77 52.36 -17.58
N CYS A 16 10.59 52.71 -17.09
CA CYS A 16 9.82 51.91 -16.18
C CYS A 16 9.27 50.73 -16.99
N SER A 17 10.00 49.62 -17.05
CA SER A 17 9.48 48.37 -17.57
C SER A 17 8.44 47.86 -16.57
N CYS A 18 7.19 48.25 -16.77
CA CYS A 18 6.05 47.53 -16.19
C CYS A 18 6.09 46.09 -16.74
N ALA A 19 6.72 45.18 -16.02
CA ALA A 19 6.48 43.78 -16.22
C ALA A 19 4.99 43.56 -15.93
N ALA A 20 4.19 43.54 -17.00
CA ALA A 20 2.83 43.04 -16.92
C ALA A 20 2.94 41.57 -16.48
N PHE A 21 2.75 41.32 -15.21
CA PHE A 21 2.49 39.95 -14.73
C PHE A 21 1.22 39.50 -15.46
N SER A 22 1.39 38.76 -16.53
CA SER A 22 0.31 38.05 -17.18
C SER A 22 -0.27 37.13 -16.11
N GLN A 23 -1.49 37.42 -15.66
CA GLN A 23 -2.19 36.57 -14.74
C GLN A 23 -2.26 35.18 -15.38
N GLU A 24 -1.58 34.20 -14.80
CA GLU A 24 -1.46 32.87 -15.34
C GLU A 24 -2.88 32.30 -15.53
N LYS A 25 -3.22 31.93 -16.76
CA LYS A 25 -4.58 31.51 -17.09
C LYS A 25 -4.88 30.17 -16.43
N ILE A 26 -5.86 30.16 -15.54
CA ILE A 26 -6.34 28.93 -14.89
C ILE A 26 -6.96 28.00 -15.92
N LEU A 27 -6.46 26.74 -15.99
CA LEU A 27 -6.83 25.74 -16.98
C LEU A 27 -7.03 24.37 -16.30
N PRO A 28 -7.95 23.49 -16.78
CA PRO A 28 -8.18 22.18 -16.16
C PRO A 28 -6.92 21.32 -16.24
N GLY A 29 -6.27 21.09 -15.10
CA GLY A 29 -4.97 20.40 -15.02
C GLY A 29 -3.83 21.16 -15.72
N GLY A 30 -3.94 22.47 -15.98
CA GLY A 30 -2.99 23.21 -16.78
C GLY A 30 -3.03 22.89 -18.28
N VAL A 31 -4.10 22.27 -18.77
CA VAL A 31 -4.26 21.86 -20.19
C VAL A 31 -4.94 22.99 -20.97
N ALA A 32 -4.23 23.48 -21.96
CA ALA A 32 -4.68 24.63 -22.77
C ALA A 32 -5.89 24.33 -23.64
N GLN A 33 -6.67 25.38 -23.91
CA GLN A 33 -7.78 25.42 -24.86
C GLN A 33 -8.92 24.41 -24.58
N PRO A 34 -9.47 24.35 -23.35
CA PRO A 34 -10.73 23.67 -23.14
C PRO A 34 -11.81 24.35 -23.99
N TYR A 35 -12.57 23.58 -24.78
CA TYR A 35 -13.69 24.10 -25.57
C TYR A 35 -14.79 24.60 -24.64
N PHE A 36 -15.14 23.79 -23.62
CA PHE A 36 -15.85 24.28 -22.45
C PHE A 36 -15.36 23.56 -21.18
N TRP A 37 -15.49 24.25 -20.06
CA TRP A 37 -15.11 23.79 -18.74
C TRP A 37 -16.17 24.21 -17.72
N LEU A 38 -17.09 23.31 -17.46
CA LEU A 38 -18.21 23.52 -16.55
C LEU A 38 -17.87 22.98 -15.18
N LYS A 39 -17.98 23.84 -14.18
CA LYS A 39 -17.86 23.49 -12.77
C LYS A 39 -19.19 23.72 -12.08
N SER A 40 -19.60 22.77 -11.26
CA SER A 40 -20.68 23.00 -10.32
C SER A 40 -20.23 24.00 -9.23
N ARG A 41 -21.10 24.96 -8.92
CA ARG A 41 -20.92 25.96 -7.87
C ARG A 41 -22.16 26.03 -7.01
N ASN A 42 -22.02 26.58 -5.79
CA ASN A 42 -23.17 26.86 -4.94
C ASN A 42 -23.06 28.22 -4.27
N THR A 43 -24.21 28.84 -4.04
CA THR A 43 -24.39 30.00 -3.17
C THR A 43 -25.52 29.65 -2.19
N GLY A 44 -25.14 29.26 -0.97
CA GLY A 44 -26.09 28.67 -0.03
C GLY A 44 -26.65 27.35 -0.56
N GLU A 45 -27.98 27.24 -0.66
CA GLU A 45 -28.68 26.05 -1.13
C GLU A 45 -28.85 25.97 -2.66
N ASN A 46 -28.46 27.03 -3.40
CA ASN A 46 -28.61 27.10 -4.83
C ASN A 46 -27.34 26.61 -5.53
N TYR A 47 -27.46 25.58 -6.37
CA TYR A 47 -26.39 25.05 -7.19
C TYR A 47 -26.59 25.50 -8.64
N TYR A 48 -25.47 25.78 -9.34
CA TYR A 48 -25.46 26.25 -10.73
C TYR A 48 -24.19 25.86 -11.44
N TRP A 49 -24.21 25.88 -12.77
CA TRP A 49 -23.03 25.66 -13.61
C TRP A 49 -22.29 26.96 -13.87
N GLU A 50 -21.00 26.97 -13.62
CA GLU A 50 -20.07 28.03 -14.03
C GLU A 50 -19.23 27.53 -15.20
N ASN A 51 -19.22 28.29 -16.30
CA ASN A 51 -18.33 28.00 -17.43
C ASN A 51 -17.01 28.76 -17.29
N ASN A 52 -15.93 28.02 -17.05
CA ASN A 52 -14.57 28.55 -16.88
C ASN A 52 -13.76 28.53 -18.19
N SER A 53 -14.36 28.18 -19.33
CA SER A 53 -13.69 28.25 -20.63
C SER A 53 -13.62 29.67 -21.18
N THR A 54 -12.76 29.85 -22.19
CA THR A 54 -12.70 31.13 -22.94
C THR A 54 -13.85 31.31 -23.95
N ASN A 55 -14.58 30.26 -24.24
CA ASN A 55 -15.71 30.29 -25.16
C ASN A 55 -16.94 30.81 -24.43
N LYS A 56 -17.25 32.12 -24.64
CA LYS A 56 -18.40 32.79 -24.04
C LYS A 56 -19.74 32.41 -24.68
N GLU A 57 -19.73 31.72 -25.81
CA GLU A 57 -20.96 31.33 -26.53
C GLU A 57 -21.77 30.24 -25.84
N THR A 58 -21.15 29.47 -24.94
CA THR A 58 -21.87 28.45 -24.18
C THR A 58 -22.62 29.11 -23.02
N LYS A 59 -23.82 29.61 -23.28
CA LYS A 59 -24.75 30.05 -22.25
C LYS A 59 -25.30 28.81 -21.53
N VAL A 60 -24.77 28.53 -20.36
CA VAL A 60 -25.38 27.55 -19.45
C VAL A 60 -26.51 28.24 -18.72
N SER A 61 -27.70 27.63 -18.72
CA SER A 61 -28.85 28.14 -17.98
C SER A 61 -28.46 28.41 -16.53
N ALA A 62 -28.77 29.62 -16.04
CA ALA A 62 -28.58 30.00 -14.63
C ALA A 62 -29.67 29.37 -13.71
N ASN A 63 -30.25 28.24 -14.10
CA ASN A 63 -31.29 27.57 -13.33
C ASN A 63 -30.72 27.12 -11.98
N LYS A 64 -31.53 27.31 -10.96
CA LYS A 64 -31.24 26.80 -9.62
C LYS A 64 -31.45 25.28 -9.62
N HIS A 65 -30.41 24.55 -9.26
CA HIS A 65 -30.44 23.10 -9.15
C HIS A 65 -30.37 22.66 -7.68
N LYS A 66 -30.85 21.45 -7.39
CA LYS A 66 -30.49 20.73 -6.16
C LYS A 66 -29.06 20.24 -6.27
N GLY A 67 -28.37 20.17 -5.15
CA GLY A 67 -26.99 19.71 -5.17
C GLY A 67 -26.56 19.05 -3.86
N THR A 68 -25.40 18.45 -3.94
CA THR A 68 -24.66 17.86 -2.81
C THR A 68 -23.18 18.18 -2.94
N ALA A 69 -22.35 17.55 -2.15
CA ALA A 69 -20.90 17.70 -2.27
C ALA A 69 -20.23 16.34 -2.58
N PHE A 70 -19.22 16.36 -3.46
CA PHE A 70 -18.25 15.29 -3.65
C PHE A 70 -16.91 15.77 -3.13
N ASN A 71 -16.33 15.05 -2.19
CA ASN A 71 -15.03 15.42 -1.64
C ASN A 71 -14.94 16.93 -1.33
N TYR A 72 -15.97 17.47 -0.64
CA TYR A 72 -16.11 18.90 -0.29
C TYR A 72 -16.26 19.87 -1.48
N ASN A 73 -16.41 19.37 -2.70
CA ASN A 73 -16.69 20.19 -3.88
C ASN A 73 -18.17 20.06 -4.29
N PRO A 74 -18.81 21.13 -4.79
CA PRO A 74 -20.21 21.08 -5.20
C PRO A 74 -20.48 20.06 -6.31
N SER A 75 -21.69 19.51 -6.32
CA SER A 75 -22.21 18.68 -7.42
C SER A 75 -23.70 18.94 -7.62
N ILE A 76 -24.15 18.88 -8.87
CA ILE A 76 -25.54 19.07 -9.25
C ILE A 76 -26.23 17.72 -9.32
N VAL A 77 -27.42 17.64 -8.72
CA VAL A 77 -28.28 16.44 -8.75
C VAL A 77 -29.09 16.43 -10.03
N PHE A 78 -29.07 15.29 -10.71
CA PHE A 78 -29.92 14.94 -11.84
C PHE A 78 -30.95 13.89 -11.36
N ASP A 79 -32.23 14.18 -11.43
CA ASP A 79 -33.32 13.30 -10.96
C ASP A 79 -34.10 12.58 -12.07
N ALA A 80 -33.66 12.70 -13.29
CA ALA A 80 -34.17 12.09 -14.53
C ALA A 80 -35.45 12.72 -15.12
N ALA A 81 -36.21 13.47 -14.36
CA ALA A 81 -37.50 13.93 -14.90
C ALA A 81 -37.37 15.13 -15.86
N HIS A 82 -36.40 16.03 -15.62
CA HIS A 82 -36.27 17.28 -16.39
C HIS A 82 -34.84 17.85 -16.45
N ASP A 83 -33.85 17.17 -15.90
CA ASP A 83 -32.51 17.68 -15.80
C ASP A 83 -31.64 17.24 -16.98
N SER A 84 -31.53 18.12 -17.94
CA SER A 84 -30.58 17.95 -19.04
C SER A 84 -29.74 19.20 -19.23
N LEU A 85 -28.48 18.98 -19.63
CA LEU A 85 -27.59 20.04 -20.04
C LEU A 85 -27.26 19.83 -21.51
N ILE A 86 -27.63 20.78 -22.37
CA ILE A 86 -27.34 20.74 -23.79
C ILE A 86 -26.27 21.78 -24.10
N VAL A 87 -25.13 21.34 -24.61
CA VAL A 87 -24.01 22.20 -24.97
C VAL A 87 -23.75 22.09 -26.46
N PRO A 88 -23.80 23.19 -27.21
CA PRO A 88 -23.40 23.19 -28.61
C PRO A 88 -21.93 22.80 -28.75
N LEU A 89 -21.62 21.83 -29.58
CA LEU A 89 -20.27 21.49 -29.98
C LEU A 89 -19.92 22.31 -31.22
N GLY A 90 -18.84 23.08 -31.19
CA GLY A 90 -18.41 23.93 -32.29
C GLY A 90 -18.14 23.16 -33.58
N VAL A 91 -18.12 23.89 -34.66
CA VAL A 91 -17.97 23.37 -36.04
C VAL A 91 -16.52 22.95 -36.29
N ASP A 92 -16.09 21.78 -35.87
CA ASP A 92 -14.94 21.13 -36.50
C ASP A 92 -15.47 20.03 -37.45
N SER A 93 -15.05 20.06 -38.69
CA SER A 93 -15.39 19.07 -39.72
C SER A 93 -14.86 17.66 -39.40
N LYS A 94 -14.07 17.53 -38.33
CA LYS A 94 -13.46 16.28 -37.87
C LYS A 94 -13.90 16.03 -36.43
N ARG A 95 -14.43 14.85 -36.14
CA ARG A 95 -14.79 14.43 -34.77
C ARG A 95 -13.53 14.10 -33.96
N ARG A 96 -12.80 15.15 -33.56
CA ARG A 96 -11.66 15.04 -32.65
C ARG A 96 -12.03 15.69 -31.34
N GLN A 97 -12.25 14.88 -30.35
CA GLN A 97 -12.75 15.36 -29.06
C GLN A 97 -12.15 14.55 -27.92
N THR A 98 -11.95 15.23 -26.81
CA THR A 98 -11.65 14.62 -25.53
C THR A 98 -12.62 15.17 -24.49
N LEU A 99 -13.25 14.28 -23.71
CA LEU A 99 -14.23 14.61 -22.68
C LEU A 99 -13.83 13.96 -21.36
N PHE A 100 -13.89 14.74 -20.29
CA PHE A 100 -13.86 14.27 -18.90
C PHE A 100 -15.15 14.69 -18.22
N MET A 101 -15.71 13.80 -17.40
CA MET A 101 -16.89 14.07 -16.58
C MET A 101 -16.73 13.42 -15.21
N VAL A 102 -16.91 14.19 -14.16
CA VAL A 102 -16.97 13.67 -12.80
C VAL A 102 -18.43 13.47 -12.41
N TYR A 103 -18.79 12.23 -12.10
CA TYR A 103 -20.16 11.85 -11.84
C TYR A 103 -20.28 10.75 -10.77
N LYS A 104 -21.51 10.60 -10.23
CA LYS A 104 -21.89 9.53 -9.31
C LYS A 104 -23.30 9.07 -9.68
N VAL A 105 -23.50 7.77 -9.88
CA VAL A 105 -24.82 7.18 -10.15
C VAL A 105 -25.50 6.81 -8.85
N ASN A 106 -26.81 7.07 -8.76
CA ASN A 106 -27.61 6.66 -7.61
C ASN A 106 -28.03 5.19 -7.69
N ASP A 107 -28.26 4.66 -8.90
CA ASP A 107 -28.58 3.26 -9.14
C ASP A 107 -27.66 2.69 -10.23
N SER A 108 -26.71 1.85 -9.85
CA SER A 108 -25.76 1.24 -10.79
C SER A 108 -26.28 -0.03 -11.46
N LEU A 109 -27.39 -0.59 -10.99
CA LEU A 109 -27.98 -1.80 -11.58
C LEU A 109 -28.61 -1.48 -12.94
N LYS A 110 -29.21 -0.28 -13.06
CA LYS A 110 -29.79 0.21 -14.31
C LYS A 110 -28.74 0.85 -15.20
N GLU A 111 -28.87 0.65 -16.50
CA GLU A 111 -28.05 1.35 -17.47
C GLU A 111 -28.66 2.72 -17.77
N GLN A 112 -27.86 3.78 -17.59
CA GLN A 112 -28.29 5.17 -17.68
C GLN A 112 -27.37 5.96 -18.60
N PHE A 113 -27.92 6.89 -19.37
CA PHE A 113 -27.12 7.76 -20.23
C PHE A 113 -26.34 8.79 -19.42
N LEU A 114 -25.04 8.83 -19.58
CA LEU A 114 -24.20 9.93 -19.11
C LEU A 114 -24.26 11.11 -20.06
N TRP A 115 -24.06 10.84 -21.34
CA TRP A 115 -24.12 11.85 -22.40
C TRP A 115 -24.40 11.23 -23.76
N THR A 116 -24.90 12.07 -24.68
CA THR A 116 -25.05 11.77 -26.10
C THR A 116 -24.47 12.89 -26.95
N ILE A 117 -23.79 12.56 -28.02
CA ILE A 117 -23.42 13.50 -29.09
C ILE A 117 -24.43 13.32 -30.21
N ASN A 118 -25.14 14.41 -30.51
CA ASN A 118 -26.21 14.42 -31.51
C ASN A 118 -25.83 15.35 -32.65
N ASP A 119 -26.14 14.92 -33.89
CA ASP A 119 -26.39 15.85 -34.95
C ASP A 119 -27.89 16.21 -34.98
N PRO A 120 -28.37 17.18 -35.79
CA PRO A 120 -29.77 17.57 -35.77
C PRO A 120 -30.77 16.44 -36.09
N LYS A 121 -30.33 15.32 -36.63
CA LYS A 121 -31.18 14.23 -37.09
C LYS A 121 -30.99 12.91 -36.36
N LYS A 122 -29.85 12.67 -35.70
CA LYS A 122 -29.54 11.39 -35.06
C LYS A 122 -28.49 11.49 -33.95
N ILE A 123 -28.45 10.50 -33.08
CA ILE A 123 -27.36 10.27 -32.16
C ILE A 123 -26.15 9.74 -32.94
N ILE A 124 -24.97 10.33 -32.69
CA ILE A 124 -23.71 9.91 -33.31
C ILE A 124 -22.97 8.94 -32.38
N SER A 125 -22.86 9.31 -31.11
CA SER A 125 -22.24 8.50 -30.06
C SER A 125 -22.89 8.79 -28.72
N ALA A 126 -22.83 7.83 -27.82
CA ALA A 126 -23.36 7.96 -26.48
C ALA A 126 -22.46 7.24 -25.48
N ALA A 127 -22.47 7.70 -24.25
CA ALA A 127 -21.91 6.96 -23.13
C ALA A 127 -22.98 6.71 -22.09
N THR A 128 -22.94 5.50 -21.54
CA THR A 128 -23.73 5.13 -20.38
C THR A 128 -22.81 4.87 -19.18
N ASN A 129 -23.38 4.62 -18.05
CA ASN A 129 -22.62 4.16 -16.89
C ASN A 129 -22.01 2.75 -17.05
N LYS A 130 -22.29 2.04 -18.16
CA LYS A 130 -21.80 0.67 -18.41
C LYS A 130 -20.95 0.53 -19.67
N ARG A 131 -21.16 1.38 -20.67
CA ARG A 131 -20.52 1.23 -21.98
C ARG A 131 -20.46 2.52 -22.78
N LEU A 132 -19.54 2.55 -23.74
CA LEU A 132 -19.48 3.52 -24.80
C LEU A 132 -20.14 2.92 -26.05
N VAL A 133 -20.96 3.69 -26.75
CA VAL A 133 -21.71 3.28 -27.93
C VAL A 133 -21.35 4.20 -29.08
N ASP A 134 -20.79 3.64 -30.16
CA ASP A 134 -20.64 4.32 -31.46
C ASP A 134 -21.73 3.82 -32.43
N LEU A 135 -22.75 4.63 -32.64
CA LEU A 135 -23.91 4.26 -33.43
C LEU A 135 -23.64 4.26 -34.96
N LYS A 136 -22.54 4.89 -35.41
CA LYS A 136 -22.13 4.81 -36.81
C LYS A 136 -21.47 3.48 -37.16
N LYS A 137 -20.68 2.93 -36.24
CA LYS A 137 -19.95 1.68 -36.43
C LYS A 137 -20.65 0.48 -35.81
N TYR A 138 -21.77 0.68 -35.10
CA TYR A 138 -22.48 -0.33 -34.31
C TYR A 138 -21.54 -1.08 -33.35
N SER A 139 -20.48 -0.40 -32.90
CA SER A 139 -19.49 -0.97 -32.00
C SER A 139 -19.81 -0.60 -30.54
N TYR A 140 -19.65 -1.57 -29.65
CA TYR A 140 -19.86 -1.41 -28.23
C TYR A 140 -18.53 -1.69 -27.52
N GLN A 141 -18.06 -0.75 -26.73
CA GLN A 141 -16.91 -0.95 -25.87
C GLN A 141 -17.41 -0.91 -24.43
N SER A 142 -17.43 -2.06 -23.76
CA SER A 142 -17.75 -2.12 -22.34
C SER A 142 -16.58 -1.60 -21.52
N TYR A 143 -16.87 -0.93 -20.41
CA TYR A 143 -15.83 -0.54 -19.45
C TYR A 143 -15.30 -1.79 -18.73
N GLN A 144 -13.98 -1.90 -18.62
CA GLN A 144 -13.32 -3.04 -17.95
C GLN A 144 -13.62 -3.07 -16.44
N GLU A 145 -13.83 -1.92 -15.81
CA GLU A 145 -14.16 -1.84 -14.39
C GLU A 145 -15.66 -1.65 -14.18
N LYS A 146 -16.23 -2.47 -13.30
CA LYS A 146 -17.62 -2.29 -12.84
C LYS A 146 -17.71 -1.00 -12.03
N ILE A 147 -18.49 -0.03 -12.52
CA ILE A 147 -18.82 1.18 -11.77
C ILE A 147 -19.50 0.78 -10.48
N LYS A 148 -18.90 1.14 -9.35
CA LYS A 148 -19.48 0.88 -8.04
C LYS A 148 -20.64 1.84 -7.79
N PRO A 149 -21.81 1.35 -7.30
CA PRO A 149 -22.93 2.21 -6.96
C PRO A 149 -22.52 3.22 -5.90
N HIS A 150 -23.12 4.40 -5.95
CA HIS A 150 -22.89 5.48 -4.98
C HIS A 150 -21.45 5.97 -4.83
N LYS A 151 -20.55 5.59 -5.75
CA LYS A 151 -19.13 6.05 -5.78
C LYS A 151 -18.94 7.07 -6.90
N ALA A 152 -18.11 8.09 -6.64
CA ALA A 152 -17.74 9.04 -7.67
C ALA A 152 -16.76 8.42 -8.66
N ASN A 153 -16.89 8.80 -9.93
CA ASN A 153 -16.07 8.30 -11.04
C ASN A 153 -15.65 9.45 -11.94
N ILE A 154 -14.50 9.31 -12.60
CA ILE A 154 -14.09 10.14 -13.72
C ILE A 154 -14.39 9.37 -14.99
N HIS A 155 -15.36 9.82 -15.77
CA HIS A 155 -15.55 9.30 -17.12
C HIS A 155 -14.57 10.00 -18.07
N PHE A 156 -13.86 9.20 -18.85
CA PHE A 156 -12.92 9.67 -19.88
C PHE A 156 -13.35 9.13 -21.23
N PHE A 157 -13.43 10.02 -22.21
CA PHE A 157 -13.72 9.67 -23.59
C PHE A 157 -12.81 10.45 -24.52
N GLN A 158 -12.24 9.77 -25.50
CA GLN A 158 -11.44 10.38 -26.55
C GLN A 158 -11.75 9.74 -27.89
N GLN A 159 -11.95 10.57 -28.91
CA GLN A 159 -12.14 10.09 -30.28
C GLN A 159 -11.29 10.90 -31.27
N ASN A 160 -10.83 10.20 -32.31
CA ASN A 160 -10.11 10.78 -33.44
C ASN A 160 -10.70 10.19 -34.72
N VAL A 161 -11.78 10.81 -35.22
CA VAL A 161 -12.49 10.34 -36.39
C VAL A 161 -12.43 11.42 -37.47
N THR A 162 -12.07 11.02 -38.69
CA THR A 162 -11.89 11.95 -39.82
C THR A 162 -13.17 12.23 -40.60
N ASP A 163 -14.29 11.58 -40.23
CA ASP A 163 -15.58 11.78 -40.89
C ASP A 163 -16.11 13.21 -40.72
N THR A 164 -16.70 13.75 -41.76
CA THR A 164 -17.43 15.03 -41.71
C THR A 164 -18.73 14.87 -40.92
N VAL A 165 -18.90 15.66 -39.90
CA VAL A 165 -20.16 15.77 -39.14
C VAL A 165 -20.90 17.04 -39.55
N ALA A 166 -22.22 17.02 -39.51
CA ALA A 166 -23.06 18.18 -39.80
C ALA A 166 -22.66 19.38 -38.88
N LYS A 167 -22.79 20.58 -39.45
CA LYS A 167 -22.32 21.85 -38.86
C LYS A 167 -22.87 22.22 -37.46
N LEU A 168 -23.82 21.45 -36.89
CA LEU A 168 -24.51 21.74 -35.64
C LEU A 168 -24.65 20.47 -34.80
N SER A 169 -23.56 19.96 -34.24
CA SER A 169 -23.65 18.91 -33.23
C SER A 169 -23.81 19.49 -31.82
N SER A 170 -24.49 18.76 -30.96
CA SER A 170 -24.65 19.10 -29.56
C SER A 170 -24.25 17.93 -28.67
N LEU A 171 -23.72 18.22 -27.48
CA LEU A 171 -23.55 17.31 -26.38
C LEU A 171 -24.74 17.45 -25.45
N THR A 172 -25.55 16.41 -25.32
CA THR A 172 -26.63 16.35 -24.32
C THR A 172 -26.16 15.48 -23.17
N ILE A 173 -26.29 16.00 -21.95
CA ILE A 173 -25.83 15.37 -20.73
C ILE A 173 -27.04 15.08 -19.85
N GLY A 174 -27.07 13.90 -19.25
CA GLY A 174 -28.09 13.49 -18.28
C GLY A 174 -29.40 12.99 -18.87
N GLN A 175 -29.67 13.24 -20.12
CA GLN A 175 -30.95 12.88 -20.76
C GLN A 175 -30.76 12.03 -22.00
N LYS A 176 -31.69 11.10 -22.21
CA LYS A 176 -31.86 10.33 -23.43
C LYS A 176 -32.26 11.24 -24.59
N SER A 177 -31.66 11.06 -25.75
CA SER A 177 -32.12 11.73 -26.95
C SER A 177 -33.51 11.22 -27.32
N LYS A 178 -34.40 12.13 -27.72
CA LYS A 178 -35.75 11.79 -28.19
C LYS A 178 -35.80 10.99 -29.50
N LEU A 179 -34.66 10.86 -30.19
CA LEU A 179 -34.57 10.32 -31.55
C LEU A 179 -34.54 8.79 -31.64
N GLU A 180 -34.29 8.08 -30.54
CA GLU A 180 -34.18 6.61 -30.58
C GLU A 180 -34.78 5.95 -29.32
N LYS A 181 -35.46 4.80 -29.53
CA LYS A 181 -35.94 3.90 -28.49
C LYS A 181 -34.78 3.02 -27.98
N LEU A 182 -33.80 3.61 -27.32
CA LEU A 182 -32.72 2.85 -26.70
C LEU A 182 -33.12 2.40 -25.30
N PRO A 183 -32.66 1.23 -24.83
CA PRO A 183 -33.03 0.67 -23.52
C PRO A 183 -32.58 1.48 -22.29
N PRO A 184 -31.43 2.21 -22.28
CA PRO A 184 -31.00 2.93 -21.09
C PRO A 184 -31.96 4.06 -20.69
N GLU A 185 -32.06 4.26 -19.35
CA GLU A 185 -32.83 5.34 -18.75
C GLU A 185 -32.05 6.66 -18.76
N ASP A 186 -32.76 7.75 -18.50
CA ASP A 186 -32.15 9.04 -18.20
C ASP A 186 -31.28 8.96 -16.95
N PHE A 187 -30.25 9.79 -16.88
CA PHE A 187 -29.29 9.77 -15.79
C PHE A 187 -29.95 10.19 -14.47
N LYS A 188 -29.76 9.37 -13.43
CA LYS A 188 -30.09 9.68 -12.04
C LYS A 188 -28.84 9.63 -11.19
N GLY A 189 -28.42 10.80 -10.72
CA GLY A 189 -27.17 10.87 -9.96
C GLY A 189 -26.70 12.31 -9.81
N ASN A 190 -25.40 12.45 -9.69
CA ASN A 190 -24.74 13.75 -9.51
C ASN A 190 -23.64 13.95 -10.54
N ILE A 191 -23.49 15.18 -10.99
CA ILE A 191 -22.37 15.59 -11.86
C ILE A 191 -21.72 16.82 -11.25
N SER A 192 -20.38 16.82 -11.14
CA SER A 192 -19.61 17.88 -10.50
C SER A 192 -18.85 18.76 -11.48
N GLU A 193 -18.22 18.14 -12.48
CA GLU A 193 -17.36 18.86 -13.43
C GLU A 193 -17.36 18.17 -14.79
N ILE A 194 -17.34 18.97 -15.84
CA ILE A 194 -17.31 18.53 -17.22
C ILE A 194 -16.27 19.35 -17.98
N VAL A 195 -15.32 18.68 -18.62
CA VAL A 195 -14.29 19.32 -19.44
C VAL A 195 -14.33 18.71 -20.83
N VAL A 196 -14.45 19.54 -21.87
CA VAL A 196 -14.39 19.10 -23.27
C VAL A 196 -13.34 19.89 -24.04
N PHE A 197 -12.55 19.16 -24.79
CA PHE A 197 -11.60 19.68 -25.77
C PHE A 197 -12.03 19.26 -27.17
N ASN A 198 -12.07 20.21 -28.13
CA ASN A 198 -12.34 19.90 -29.54
C ASN A 198 -11.07 19.41 -30.25
N ARG A 199 -10.27 18.62 -29.56
CA ARG A 199 -9.05 17.97 -30.04
C ARG A 199 -8.76 16.69 -29.26
N VAL A 200 -7.91 15.86 -29.80
CA VAL A 200 -7.30 14.72 -29.10
C VAL A 200 -6.20 15.28 -28.20
N LEU A 201 -6.24 14.93 -26.91
CA LEU A 201 -5.17 15.26 -25.98
C LEU A 201 -4.02 14.26 -26.12
N SER A 202 -2.81 14.71 -25.90
CA SER A 202 -1.65 13.85 -25.71
C SER A 202 -1.77 13.04 -24.41
N GLY A 203 -0.98 11.97 -24.28
CA GLY A 203 -0.95 11.17 -23.04
C GLY A 203 -0.67 12.01 -21.80
N LEU A 204 0.30 12.94 -21.86
CA LEU A 204 0.64 13.84 -20.74
C LEU A 204 -0.50 14.82 -20.44
N GLU A 205 -1.15 15.42 -21.44
CA GLU A 205 -2.29 16.31 -21.21
C GLU A 205 -3.48 15.56 -20.60
N THR A 206 -3.73 14.34 -21.05
CA THR A 206 -4.75 13.46 -20.46
C THR A 206 -4.45 13.18 -18.99
N GLN A 207 -3.20 12.85 -18.68
CA GLN A 207 -2.74 12.58 -17.32
C GLN A 207 -2.86 13.83 -16.41
N LYS A 208 -2.50 15.01 -16.91
CA LYS A 208 -2.64 16.29 -16.19
C LYS A 208 -4.10 16.58 -15.83
N ALA A 209 -5.02 16.50 -16.80
CA ALA A 209 -6.45 16.72 -16.56
C ALA A 209 -7.04 15.65 -15.61
N ALA A 210 -6.66 14.38 -15.79
CA ALA A 210 -7.10 13.29 -14.94
C ALA A 210 -6.58 13.44 -13.50
N SER A 211 -5.30 13.81 -13.30
CA SER A 211 -4.72 14.03 -11.97
C SER A 211 -5.41 15.18 -11.23
N TYR A 212 -5.65 16.29 -11.91
CA TYR A 212 -6.41 17.42 -11.36
C TYR A 212 -7.78 16.99 -10.85
N LEU A 213 -8.56 16.27 -11.66
CA LEU A 213 -9.89 15.79 -11.28
C LEU A 213 -9.82 14.76 -10.15
N ALA A 214 -8.86 13.84 -10.22
CA ALA A 214 -8.67 12.81 -9.21
C ALA A 214 -8.37 13.40 -7.83
N ILE A 215 -7.45 14.35 -7.73
CA ILE A 215 -7.11 15.04 -6.48
C ILE A 215 -8.32 15.82 -5.96
N LYS A 216 -8.93 16.64 -6.82
CA LYS A 216 -10.05 17.48 -6.43
C LYS A 216 -11.25 16.70 -5.90
N TYR A 217 -11.55 15.57 -6.52
CA TYR A 217 -12.73 14.77 -6.17
C TYR A 217 -12.43 13.50 -5.37
N GLY A 218 -11.18 13.28 -4.94
CA GLY A 218 -10.80 12.13 -4.14
C GLY A 218 -11.01 10.79 -4.86
N ILE A 219 -10.75 10.74 -6.17
CA ILE A 219 -10.98 9.57 -7.03
C ILE A 219 -9.62 9.01 -7.46
N SER A 220 -9.40 7.71 -7.27
CA SER A 220 -8.18 7.05 -7.73
C SER A 220 -8.18 6.85 -9.26
N LEU A 221 -6.99 6.96 -9.89
CA LEU A 221 -6.81 6.85 -11.35
C LEU A 221 -6.78 5.39 -11.85
N SER A 222 -7.64 4.52 -11.33
CA SER A 222 -7.63 3.07 -11.66
C SER A 222 -7.94 2.77 -13.12
N GLN A 223 -8.72 3.62 -13.78
CA GLN A 223 -9.19 3.43 -15.16
C GLN A 223 -8.26 4.00 -16.25
N PHE A 224 -7.18 4.68 -15.87
CA PHE A 224 -6.23 5.27 -16.82
C PHE A 224 -5.03 4.34 -17.03
N GLU A 225 -4.46 4.33 -18.25
CA GLU A 225 -3.24 3.55 -18.54
C GLU A 225 -2.08 3.97 -17.67
N ASN A 226 -1.80 5.28 -17.61
CA ASN A 226 -0.84 5.82 -16.67
C ASN A 226 -1.56 6.28 -15.40
N LYS A 227 -1.27 5.62 -14.30
CA LYS A 227 -1.89 5.84 -13.00
C LYS A 227 -1.06 6.73 -12.08
N ASN A 228 0.11 7.20 -12.50
CA ASN A 228 0.89 8.21 -11.78
C ASN A 228 0.17 9.56 -11.82
N TYR A 229 0.26 10.32 -10.74
CA TYR A 229 -0.30 11.67 -10.69
C TYR A 229 0.75 12.68 -11.07
N VAL A 230 0.34 13.69 -11.84
CA VAL A 230 1.20 14.79 -12.25
C VAL A 230 0.53 16.13 -11.95
N ASN A 231 1.34 17.17 -11.68
CA ASN A 231 0.86 18.55 -11.54
C ASN A 231 0.62 19.21 -12.91
N SER A 232 0.16 20.46 -12.93
CA SER A 232 -0.08 21.24 -14.15
C SER A 232 1.16 21.44 -15.03
N GLN A 233 2.36 21.34 -14.46
CA GLN A 233 3.62 21.42 -15.20
C GLN A 233 4.03 20.07 -15.81
N GLY A 234 3.40 18.97 -15.39
CA GLY A 234 3.71 17.60 -15.85
C GLY A 234 4.74 16.87 -14.99
N HIS A 235 5.12 17.44 -13.85
CA HIS A 235 5.99 16.75 -12.89
C HIS A 235 5.19 15.70 -12.14
N THR A 236 5.78 14.52 -11.98
CA THR A 236 5.18 13.42 -11.17
C THR A 236 5.14 13.84 -9.70
N ILE A 237 3.95 13.79 -9.11
CA ILE A 237 3.68 14.12 -7.71
C ILE A 237 3.23 12.93 -6.88
N TRP A 238 2.88 11.81 -7.54
CA TRP A 238 2.70 10.48 -6.95
C TRP A 238 3.10 9.43 -7.96
N ASP A 239 4.02 8.55 -7.57
CA ASP A 239 4.54 7.46 -8.40
C ASP A 239 4.14 6.11 -7.79
N LEU A 240 3.43 5.28 -8.57
CA LEU A 240 2.92 3.99 -8.10
C LEU A 240 4.02 2.97 -7.82
N GLU A 241 5.12 3.01 -8.57
CA GLU A 241 6.24 2.09 -8.33
C GLU A 241 6.98 2.43 -7.04
N LYS A 242 7.21 3.74 -6.78
CA LYS A 242 7.78 4.21 -5.52
C LYS A 242 6.93 3.81 -4.31
N HIS A 243 5.61 3.78 -4.47
CA HIS A 243 4.64 3.48 -3.40
C HIS A 243 4.04 2.07 -3.52
N LYS A 244 4.80 1.13 -4.07
CA LYS A 244 4.35 -0.26 -4.25
C LYS A 244 3.82 -0.86 -2.94
N GLY A 245 2.64 -1.50 -3.01
CA GLY A 245 1.94 -2.03 -1.84
C GLY A 245 0.98 -1.04 -1.17
N PHE A 246 1.02 0.26 -1.53
CA PHE A 246 0.15 1.32 -1.03
C PHE A 246 -0.53 2.07 -2.18
N ASN A 247 -1.14 1.33 -3.10
CA ASN A 247 -1.75 1.88 -4.31
C ASN A 247 -3.28 1.82 -4.30
N SER A 248 -3.89 1.65 -3.12
CA SER A 248 -5.34 1.68 -2.92
C SER A 248 -5.80 3.00 -2.33
N SER A 249 -7.02 3.42 -2.66
CA SER A 249 -7.69 4.62 -2.14
C SER A 249 -6.82 5.89 -2.19
N ILE A 250 -6.02 6.05 -3.26
CA ILE A 250 -5.12 7.19 -3.42
C ILE A 250 -5.92 8.48 -3.48
N THR A 251 -5.56 9.46 -2.66
CA THR A 251 -6.12 10.81 -2.67
C THR A 251 -5.12 11.82 -2.12
N ALA A 252 -5.42 13.11 -2.23
CA ALA A 252 -4.51 14.15 -1.79
C ALA A 252 -5.23 15.42 -1.32
N VAL A 253 -4.48 16.24 -0.60
CA VAL A 253 -4.72 17.68 -0.41
C VAL A 253 -3.57 18.45 -1.04
N GLY A 254 -3.84 19.66 -1.56
CA GLY A 254 -2.79 20.44 -2.20
C GLY A 254 -3.29 21.65 -2.94
N ARG A 255 -2.32 22.38 -3.52
CA ARG A 255 -2.54 23.58 -4.32
C ARG A 255 -1.74 23.53 -5.61
N ASP A 256 -2.40 23.90 -6.72
CA ASP A 256 -1.81 24.07 -8.04
C ASP A 256 -2.57 25.20 -8.76
N ASP A 257 -1.99 26.37 -8.75
CA ASP A 257 -2.65 27.60 -9.22
C ASP A 257 -2.98 27.55 -10.70
N ALA A 258 -2.07 27.01 -11.53
CA ALA A 258 -2.28 26.90 -12.97
C ALA A 258 -3.43 25.96 -13.33
N SER A 259 -3.73 24.97 -12.49
CA SER A 259 -4.91 24.11 -12.64
C SER A 259 -6.16 24.65 -11.94
N GLY A 260 -6.02 25.70 -11.13
CA GLY A 260 -7.08 26.21 -10.26
C GLY A 260 -7.48 25.24 -9.16
N LEU A 261 -6.52 24.44 -8.69
CA LEU A 261 -6.71 23.48 -7.61
C LEU A 261 -6.30 24.10 -6.28
N LEU A 262 -7.23 24.13 -5.35
CA LEU A 262 -7.00 24.37 -3.93
C LEU A 262 -7.87 23.38 -3.15
N GLN A 263 -7.31 22.21 -2.87
CA GLN A 263 -8.00 21.15 -2.13
C GLN A 263 -7.37 21.05 -0.75
N THR A 264 -7.92 21.76 0.22
CA THR A 264 -7.39 21.79 1.59
C THR A 264 -7.89 20.66 2.47
N LYS A 265 -9.03 20.05 2.10
CA LYS A 265 -9.67 18.96 2.84
C LYS A 265 -10.14 17.89 1.88
N SER A 266 -9.79 16.63 2.15
CA SER A 266 -10.13 15.55 1.24
C SER A 266 -10.39 14.24 1.96
N ASN A 267 -11.20 13.40 1.33
CA ASN A 267 -11.35 11.97 1.63
C ASN A 267 -11.40 11.19 0.31
N ASN A 268 -11.12 9.90 0.36
CA ASN A 268 -11.27 9.06 -0.81
C ASN A 268 -12.74 8.69 -1.02
N MET A 269 -13.24 8.89 -2.23
CA MET A 269 -14.65 8.62 -2.56
C MET A 269 -14.98 7.13 -2.71
N ILE A 270 -13.97 6.24 -2.76
CA ILE A 270 -14.16 4.78 -2.72
C ILE A 270 -14.47 4.34 -1.29
N ASP A 271 -13.78 4.91 -0.32
CA ASP A 271 -13.92 4.65 1.12
C ASP A 271 -14.53 5.85 1.85
N GLU A 272 -15.67 6.33 1.37
CA GLU A 272 -16.34 7.55 1.85
C GLU A 272 -16.40 7.62 3.39
N GLY A 273 -15.78 8.65 3.94
CA GLY A 273 -15.86 8.99 5.35
C GLY A 273 -14.99 8.17 6.30
N ILE A 274 -14.24 7.18 5.82
CA ILE A 274 -13.32 6.41 6.67
C ILE A 274 -12.21 7.29 7.19
N LEU A 275 -11.44 7.92 6.28
CA LEU A 275 -10.32 8.80 6.60
C LEU A 275 -10.49 10.13 5.88
N THR A 276 -10.43 11.21 6.63
CA THR A 276 -10.39 12.58 6.11
C THR A 276 -9.12 13.26 6.60
N ILE A 277 -8.44 13.94 5.69
CA ILE A 277 -7.29 14.79 6.01
C ILE A 277 -7.61 16.22 5.60
N GLU A 278 -7.32 17.17 6.51
CA GLU A 278 -7.44 18.59 6.29
C GLU A 278 -6.09 19.27 6.52
N MET A 279 -5.61 19.96 5.49
CA MET A 279 -4.34 20.65 5.50
C MET A 279 -4.51 22.06 6.05
N LYS A 280 -3.65 22.46 6.96
CA LYS A 280 -3.56 23.79 7.53
C LYS A 280 -2.17 24.35 7.37
N SER A 281 -2.09 25.66 7.20
CA SER A 281 -0.81 26.38 7.15
C SER A 281 -0.74 27.35 8.30
N LYS A 282 0.37 27.37 9.01
CA LYS A 282 0.65 28.35 10.08
C LYS A 282 0.70 29.78 9.55
N SER A 283 1.13 29.96 8.29
CA SER A 283 1.16 31.25 7.59
C SER A 283 -0.15 31.62 6.88
N ASN A 284 -1.21 30.82 7.02
CA ASN A 284 -2.48 30.92 6.29
C ASN A 284 -2.33 30.85 4.74
N GLN A 285 -1.17 30.47 4.24
CA GLN A 285 -0.90 30.31 2.81
C GLN A 285 -0.30 28.93 2.55
N ILE A 286 -0.96 28.16 1.69
CA ILE A 286 -0.42 26.89 1.18
C ILE A 286 0.43 27.23 -0.04
N PRO A 287 1.70 26.80 -0.10
CA PRO A 287 2.55 27.04 -1.25
C PRO A 287 1.97 26.47 -2.54
N ASN A 288 2.18 27.16 -3.66
CA ASN A 288 1.82 26.62 -4.97
C ASN A 288 2.63 25.35 -5.29
N ASN A 289 2.01 24.38 -5.96
CA ASN A 289 2.57 23.06 -6.23
C ASN A 289 2.93 22.25 -4.96
N TYR A 290 2.29 22.54 -3.83
CA TYR A 290 2.38 21.74 -2.62
C TYR A 290 1.28 20.69 -2.57
N PHE A 291 1.67 19.42 -2.32
CA PHE A 291 0.76 18.29 -2.20
C PHE A 291 1.14 17.39 -1.03
N THR A 292 0.14 16.85 -0.38
CA THR A 292 0.27 15.70 0.53
C THR A 292 -0.68 14.62 0.05
N PHE A 293 -0.12 13.49 -0.31
CA PHE A 293 -0.87 12.31 -0.73
C PHE A 293 -1.00 11.31 0.40
N TRP A 294 -2.07 10.54 0.38
CA TRP A 294 -2.18 9.31 1.16
C TRP A 294 -2.87 8.22 0.37
N SER A 295 -2.58 7.00 0.80
CA SER A 295 -3.09 5.77 0.21
C SER A 295 -3.07 4.67 1.25
N ASP A 296 -3.65 3.53 0.94
CA ASP A 296 -3.64 2.38 1.82
C ASP A 296 -3.19 1.09 1.10
N ASN A 297 -2.97 0.03 1.89
CA ASN A 297 -2.52 -1.27 1.41
C ASN A 297 -3.66 -2.15 0.82
N GLY A 298 -4.86 -1.62 0.62
CA GLY A 298 -6.02 -2.30 0.04
C GLY A 298 -6.67 -3.37 0.93
N LYS A 299 -6.15 -3.60 2.14
CA LYS A 299 -6.73 -4.58 3.06
C LYS A 299 -7.99 -4.04 3.73
N ASN A 300 -8.87 -4.95 4.18
CA ASN A 300 -10.08 -4.58 4.92
C ASN A 300 -9.74 -4.02 6.31
N LEU A 301 -10.68 -3.26 6.90
CA LEU A 301 -10.58 -2.75 8.27
C LEU A 301 -11.00 -3.86 9.27
N LEU A 302 -10.22 -4.94 9.33
CA LEU A 302 -10.48 -6.07 10.21
C LEU A 302 -9.54 -6.02 11.41
N VAL A 303 -10.10 -6.24 12.59
CA VAL A 303 -9.33 -6.47 13.82
C VAL A 303 -8.55 -7.78 13.67
N LYS A 304 -7.23 -7.75 13.87
CA LYS A 304 -6.37 -8.92 13.84
C LYS A 304 -6.56 -9.75 15.12
N LYS A 305 -6.11 -11.00 15.08
CA LYS A 305 -5.95 -11.80 16.31
C LYS A 305 -4.89 -11.12 17.19
N GLN A 306 -5.13 -11.09 18.49
CA GLN A 306 -4.15 -10.58 19.44
C GLN A 306 -2.94 -11.53 19.50
N GLU A 307 -1.75 -10.97 19.41
CA GLU A 307 -0.49 -11.63 19.71
C GLU A 307 -0.13 -11.30 21.16
N GLN A 308 0.55 -12.22 21.83
CA GLN A 308 0.88 -12.06 23.25
C GLN A 308 1.80 -10.84 23.42
N GLY A 309 1.49 -9.99 24.39
CA GLY A 309 2.27 -8.78 24.70
C GLY A 309 2.07 -7.61 23.74
N GLU A 310 1.37 -7.81 22.62
CA GLU A 310 1.21 -6.78 21.60
C GLU A 310 -0.17 -6.14 21.58
N PRO A 311 -0.28 -4.82 21.31
CA PRO A 311 -1.55 -4.17 21.01
C PRO A 311 -2.22 -4.80 19.79
N ILE A 312 -3.53 -5.03 19.87
CA ILE A 312 -4.29 -5.61 18.76
C ILE A 312 -4.24 -4.65 17.57
N GLY A 313 -3.77 -5.13 16.43
CA GLY A 313 -3.72 -4.35 15.20
C GLY A 313 -4.99 -4.47 14.36
N ILE A 314 -5.16 -3.56 13.40
CA ILE A 314 -6.06 -3.74 12.26
C ILE A 314 -5.27 -4.14 11.01
N SER A 315 -5.96 -4.72 10.02
CA SER A 315 -5.28 -5.22 8.80
C SER A 315 -4.85 -4.11 7.86
N ARG A 316 -5.52 -2.95 7.90
CA ARG A 316 -5.24 -1.82 7.02
C ARG A 316 -4.12 -0.95 7.56
N GLU A 317 -3.24 -0.56 6.66
CA GLU A 317 -2.17 0.40 6.90
C GLU A 317 -2.26 1.48 5.84
N TRP A 318 -1.86 2.69 6.20
CA TRP A 318 -1.83 3.85 5.33
C TRP A 318 -0.40 4.39 5.20
N GLN A 319 -0.18 5.10 4.11
CA GLN A 319 1.04 5.84 3.84
C GLN A 319 0.68 7.28 3.49
N LEU A 320 1.43 8.23 4.04
CA LEU A 320 1.46 9.64 3.66
C LEU A 320 2.74 9.92 2.89
N ASP A 321 2.67 10.70 1.80
CA ASP A 321 3.82 11.25 1.08
C ASP A 321 3.68 12.77 1.00
N PHE A 322 4.74 13.46 1.39
CA PHE A 322 4.86 14.91 1.40
C PHE A 322 5.78 15.33 0.27
N ALA A 323 5.23 15.83 -0.83
CA ALA A 323 6.02 16.21 -1.99
C ALA A 323 7.02 17.35 -1.69
N ASN A 324 6.68 18.26 -0.78
CA ASN A 324 7.56 19.33 -0.30
C ASN A 324 7.31 19.57 1.20
N PRO A 325 8.20 19.14 2.09
CA PRO A 325 8.08 19.43 3.53
C PRO A 325 8.08 20.95 3.78
N SER A 326 7.06 21.45 4.43
CA SER A 326 6.92 22.87 4.82
C SER A 326 6.26 22.97 6.19
N ASP A 327 6.01 24.18 6.69
CA ASP A 327 5.28 24.45 7.94
C ASP A 327 3.77 24.15 7.85
N ILE A 328 3.43 23.05 7.18
CA ILE A 328 2.07 22.56 7.02
C ILE A 328 1.79 21.51 8.10
N THR A 329 0.64 21.66 8.75
CA THR A 329 0.09 20.64 9.65
C THR A 329 -1.15 20.00 9.02
N LEU A 330 -1.44 18.77 9.44
CA LEU A 330 -2.59 18.02 8.96
C LEU A 330 -3.50 17.66 10.14
N ASP A 331 -4.77 18.03 10.02
CA ASP A 331 -5.82 17.44 10.85
C ASP A 331 -6.24 16.10 10.25
N TRP A 332 -6.22 15.09 11.05
CA TRP A 332 -6.60 13.73 10.71
C TRP A 332 -7.92 13.38 11.40
N THR A 333 -8.87 12.84 10.66
CA THR A 333 -10.16 12.39 11.19
C THR A 333 -10.49 11.01 10.64
N PHE A 334 -10.76 10.07 11.52
CA PHE A 334 -11.10 8.68 11.19
C PHE A 334 -12.45 8.30 11.82
N ASP A 335 -13.27 7.57 11.06
CA ASP A 335 -14.56 7.08 11.55
C ASP A 335 -14.44 5.59 11.94
N PRO A 336 -14.40 5.27 13.25
CA PRO A 336 -14.15 3.91 13.73
C PRO A 336 -15.28 2.93 13.45
N LYS A 337 -16.49 3.40 13.10
CA LYS A 337 -17.63 2.52 12.76
C LYS A 337 -17.35 1.56 11.59
N PHE A 338 -16.34 1.86 10.76
CA PHE A 338 -15.95 1.00 9.65
C PHE A 338 -15.02 -0.15 10.05
N ILE A 339 -14.46 -0.14 11.27
CA ILE A 339 -13.67 -1.25 11.81
C ILE A 339 -14.59 -2.43 12.09
N LYS A 340 -14.24 -3.60 11.58
CA LYS A 340 -14.99 -4.85 11.73
C LYS A 340 -14.25 -5.81 12.65
N GLY A 341 -14.99 -6.46 13.53
CA GLY A 341 -14.48 -7.43 14.48
C GLY A 341 -14.90 -7.09 15.91
N THR A 342 -14.59 -8.00 16.83
CA THR A 342 -14.89 -7.80 18.24
C THR A 342 -13.78 -6.99 18.89
N LEU A 343 -14.13 -5.93 19.58
CA LEU A 343 -13.21 -5.08 20.33
C LEU A 343 -13.28 -5.47 21.82
N PRO A 344 -12.13 -5.62 22.50
CA PRO A 344 -12.12 -5.86 23.95
C PRO A 344 -12.72 -4.67 24.70
N LYS A 345 -13.31 -4.95 25.87
CA LYS A 345 -13.80 -3.91 26.77
C LYS A 345 -12.64 -3.09 27.34
N ASP A 346 -12.92 -1.87 27.75
CA ASP A 346 -11.97 -0.98 28.43
C ASP A 346 -10.68 -0.71 27.64
N THR A 347 -10.81 -0.67 26.31
CA THR A 347 -9.71 -0.37 25.40
C THR A 347 -9.89 0.96 24.68
N TYR A 348 -8.81 1.41 24.08
CA TYR A 348 -8.71 2.65 23.32
C TYR A 348 -8.14 2.40 21.93
N TYR A 349 -8.50 3.23 20.99
CA TYR A 349 -7.82 3.35 19.72
C TYR A 349 -6.52 4.11 19.90
N TRP A 350 -5.47 3.55 19.34
CA TRP A 350 -4.14 4.14 19.30
C TRP A 350 -3.70 4.27 17.85
N LEU A 351 -3.18 5.42 17.48
CA LEU A 351 -2.51 5.60 16.21
C LEU A 351 -1.04 5.21 16.41
N LEU A 352 -0.57 4.26 15.63
CA LEU A 352 0.85 3.90 15.53
C LEU A 352 1.40 4.53 14.26
N VAL A 353 2.36 5.44 14.42
CA VAL A 353 2.99 6.21 13.34
C VAL A 353 4.44 5.75 13.20
N ASP A 354 4.87 5.43 11.98
CA ASP A 354 6.25 5.18 11.60
C ASP A 354 6.76 6.34 10.76
N TYR A 355 7.60 7.18 11.34
CA TYR A 355 8.18 8.36 10.69
C TYR A 355 9.32 8.02 9.73
N SER A 356 9.85 6.79 9.77
CA SER A 356 10.86 6.33 8.81
C SER A 356 10.27 6.01 7.43
N GLY A 357 8.95 5.75 7.39
CA GLY A 357 8.24 5.34 6.18
C GLY A 357 8.57 3.91 5.70
N LYS A 358 9.37 3.16 6.45
CA LYS A 358 9.73 1.76 6.10
C LYS A 358 8.57 0.80 6.35
N GLY A 359 7.75 1.05 7.39
CA GLY A 359 6.66 0.18 7.83
C GLY A 359 7.15 -0.94 8.77
N THR A 360 8.33 -0.79 9.33
CA THR A 360 8.88 -1.70 10.36
C THR A 360 8.39 -1.35 11.74
N TYR A 361 7.95 -0.10 11.94
CA TYR A 361 7.49 0.45 13.21
C TYR A 361 8.52 0.31 14.34
N ASP A 362 9.81 0.47 13.98
CA ASP A 362 10.92 0.41 14.91
C ASP A 362 10.75 1.45 16.03
N GLU A 363 11.19 1.12 17.22
CA GLU A 363 10.96 1.92 18.42
C GLU A 363 11.45 3.36 18.31
N ASN A 364 12.63 3.58 17.74
CA ASN A 364 13.24 4.90 17.60
C ASN A 364 12.55 5.78 16.56
N ASP A 365 11.84 5.17 15.61
CA ASP A 365 11.20 5.81 14.46
C ASP A 365 9.67 5.81 14.56
N SER A 366 9.09 5.20 15.60
CA SER A 366 7.65 5.08 15.76
C SER A 366 7.11 5.69 17.05
N GLU A 367 5.84 6.11 17.00
CA GLU A 367 5.14 6.73 18.13
C GLU A 367 3.72 6.18 18.24
N TYR A 368 3.29 5.90 19.47
CA TYR A 368 1.91 5.58 19.81
C TYR A 368 1.18 6.81 20.31
N ILE A 369 0.03 7.13 19.71
CA ILE A 369 -0.81 8.27 20.08
C ILE A 369 -2.19 7.76 20.45
N ARG A 370 -2.58 7.92 21.73
CA ARG A 370 -3.92 7.53 22.16
C ARG A 370 -4.96 8.50 21.61
N LEU A 371 -6.00 7.96 20.97
CA LEU A 371 -7.07 8.72 20.32
C LEU A 371 -8.32 8.76 21.20
N GLY A 372 -9.16 7.73 21.15
CA GLY A 372 -10.44 7.67 21.84
C GLY A 372 -10.78 6.27 22.31
N SER A 373 -11.80 6.16 23.19
CA SER A 373 -12.28 4.85 23.67
C SER A 373 -12.93 4.05 22.55
N THR A 374 -12.71 2.74 22.55
CA THR A 374 -13.37 1.80 21.61
C THR A 374 -14.87 1.66 21.85
N SER A 375 -15.36 2.06 23.03
CA SER A 375 -16.79 2.11 23.36
C SER A 375 -17.51 3.37 22.84
N SER A 376 -16.76 4.39 22.39
CA SER A 376 -17.32 5.61 21.81
C SER A 376 -17.64 5.41 20.32
N SER A 377 -18.77 5.95 19.89
CA SER A 377 -19.11 6.05 18.45
C SER A 377 -18.60 7.33 17.79
N GLU A 378 -17.88 8.17 18.52
CA GLU A 378 -17.37 9.43 18.01
C GLU A 378 -16.20 9.18 17.03
N LYS A 379 -16.03 10.12 16.09
CA LYS A 379 -14.89 10.10 15.19
C LYS A 379 -13.60 10.37 15.96
N LEU A 380 -12.57 9.65 15.62
CA LEU A 380 -11.22 9.88 16.14
C LEU A 380 -10.62 11.08 15.42
N VAL A 381 -10.10 12.04 16.18
CA VAL A 381 -9.55 13.29 15.63
C VAL A 381 -8.17 13.56 16.20
N LEU A 382 -7.23 13.85 15.31
CA LEU A 382 -5.89 14.33 15.66
C LEU A 382 -5.67 15.64 14.92
N LYS A 383 -5.45 16.73 15.69
CA LYS A 383 -5.31 18.09 15.13
C LYS A 383 -3.87 18.57 15.18
N ASP A 384 -3.51 19.40 14.20
CA ASP A 384 -2.22 20.09 14.11
C ASP A 384 -1.01 19.17 14.30
N PHE A 385 -1.13 17.92 13.84
CA PHE A 385 -0.10 16.92 14.04
C PHE A 385 0.99 17.02 12.96
N ASP A 386 2.25 16.94 13.41
CA ASP A 386 3.42 16.91 12.52
C ASP A 386 3.71 15.48 12.06
N TRP A 387 3.14 15.12 10.94
CA TRP A 387 3.33 13.81 10.31
C TRP A 387 4.71 13.61 9.68
N ASN A 388 5.48 14.68 9.49
CA ASN A 388 6.81 14.64 8.88
C ASN A 388 7.93 14.97 9.89
N LYS A 389 7.76 14.57 11.14
CA LYS A 389 8.65 14.83 12.27
C LYS A 389 10.13 14.52 11.96
N HIS A 390 10.41 13.42 11.27
CA HIS A 390 11.75 13.00 10.89
C HIS A 390 12.19 13.52 9.51
N LYS A 391 11.36 14.31 8.83
CA LYS A 391 11.64 14.91 7.51
C LYS A 391 12.04 13.90 6.43
N THR A 392 11.53 12.68 6.52
CA THR A 392 11.77 11.60 5.55
C THR A 392 10.97 11.78 4.26
N GLY A 393 9.93 12.63 4.28
CA GLY A 393 8.99 12.82 3.18
C GLY A 393 7.92 11.73 3.09
N VAL A 394 8.07 10.62 3.78
CA VAL A 394 7.11 9.50 3.80
C VAL A 394 6.89 9.05 5.24
N THR A 395 5.63 8.86 5.61
CA THR A 395 5.23 8.34 6.92
C THR A 395 4.21 7.24 6.73
N LYS A 396 4.33 6.14 7.47
CA LYS A 396 3.32 5.09 7.51
C LYS A 396 2.60 5.07 8.84
N PHE A 397 1.35 4.62 8.84
CA PHE A 397 0.58 4.52 10.07
C PHE A 397 -0.50 3.44 10.00
N THR A 398 -0.90 2.98 11.18
CA THR A 398 -2.01 2.06 11.37
C THR A 398 -2.72 2.33 12.69
N LEU A 399 -3.88 1.71 12.89
CA LEU A 399 -4.57 1.76 14.19
C LEU A 399 -4.27 0.48 14.99
N LYS A 400 -4.10 0.69 16.27
CA LYS A 400 -3.95 -0.34 17.28
C LYS A 400 -5.04 -0.19 18.35
N ILE A 401 -5.38 -1.29 19.02
CA ILE A 401 -6.34 -1.34 20.13
C ILE A 401 -5.58 -1.85 21.35
N ALA A 402 -5.59 -1.06 22.40
CA ALA A 402 -4.91 -1.38 23.66
C ALA A 402 -5.62 -0.72 24.84
N PRO A 403 -5.34 -1.12 26.10
CA PRO A 403 -5.75 -0.38 27.29
C PRO A 403 -5.32 1.08 27.26
N GLN A 404 -5.79 1.89 28.21
CA GLN A 404 -5.40 3.31 28.29
C GLN A 404 -3.91 3.51 28.62
N MET A 405 -3.26 2.47 29.15
CA MET A 405 -1.83 2.36 29.41
C MET A 405 -1.41 0.93 29.08
N PHE A 406 -0.29 0.79 28.40
CA PHE A 406 0.39 -0.48 28.15
C PHE A 406 1.90 -0.24 28.08
N SER A 407 2.67 -1.31 28.02
CA SER A 407 4.11 -1.20 27.83
C SER A 407 4.55 -2.05 26.65
N ARG A 408 5.49 -1.53 25.88
CA ARG A 408 6.28 -2.32 24.95
C ARG A 408 7.47 -2.85 25.72
N VAL A 409 7.66 -4.16 25.67
CA VAL A 409 8.75 -4.84 26.37
C VAL A 409 9.53 -5.68 25.39
N TRP A 410 10.86 -5.58 25.41
CA TRP A 410 11.72 -6.46 24.62
C TRP A 410 12.89 -6.95 25.47
N ILE A 411 13.25 -8.19 25.19
CA ILE A 411 14.22 -8.94 26.00
C ILE A 411 15.48 -9.16 25.15
N THR A 412 16.64 -8.91 25.75
CA THR A 412 17.91 -9.43 25.27
C THR A 412 18.21 -10.70 26.05
N GLU A 413 18.51 -11.78 25.33
CA GLU A 413 18.80 -13.09 25.91
C GLU A 413 20.00 -13.02 26.88
N ALA A 414 19.94 -13.79 27.95
CA ALA A 414 21.03 -13.95 28.89
C ALA A 414 22.16 -14.79 28.29
N VAL A 415 23.39 -14.50 28.69
CA VAL A 415 24.52 -15.39 28.41
C VAL A 415 24.43 -16.56 29.37
N CYS A 416 24.33 -17.76 28.81
CA CYS A 416 24.17 -18.96 29.64
C CYS A 416 25.29 -19.09 30.70
N GLY A 417 24.90 -19.39 31.92
CA GLY A 417 25.81 -19.49 33.07
C GLY A 417 26.24 -18.15 33.66
N VAL A 418 25.88 -17.02 33.08
CA VAL A 418 26.22 -15.69 33.59
C VAL A 418 24.98 -15.02 34.19
N SER A 419 24.92 -14.97 35.51
CA SER A 419 23.80 -14.35 36.22
C SER A 419 23.68 -12.87 35.88
N GLY A 420 22.46 -12.41 35.60
CA GLY A 420 22.17 -11.00 35.31
C GLY A 420 22.69 -10.48 33.98
N SER A 421 23.00 -11.36 33.02
CA SER A 421 23.50 -10.98 31.70
C SER A 421 22.40 -10.73 30.67
N GLY A 422 21.18 -11.15 30.93
CA GLY A 422 20.02 -10.81 30.12
C GLY A 422 19.54 -9.40 30.45
N GLU A 423 18.81 -8.79 29.52
CA GLU A 423 18.30 -7.43 29.69
C GLU A 423 16.80 -7.35 29.37
N LEU A 424 16.07 -6.68 30.25
CA LEU A 424 14.72 -6.22 29.99
C LEU A 424 14.77 -4.75 29.64
N ASN A 425 14.14 -4.42 28.52
CA ASN A 425 13.97 -3.06 28.04
C ASN A 425 12.48 -2.77 27.94
N TYR A 426 12.04 -1.56 28.25
CA TYR A 426 10.65 -1.19 28.16
C TYR A 426 10.42 0.26 27.78
N THR A 427 9.25 0.51 27.17
CA THR A 427 8.67 1.85 26.99
C THR A 427 7.20 1.82 27.37
N ILE A 428 6.80 2.69 28.30
CA ILE A 428 5.41 2.82 28.77
C ILE A 428 4.66 3.76 27.83
N GLU A 429 3.54 3.29 27.31
CA GLU A 429 2.65 4.07 26.47
C GLU A 429 1.39 4.47 27.23
N GLY A 430 1.06 5.76 27.22
CA GLY A 430 -0.06 6.32 28.00
C GLY A 430 0.23 6.39 29.50
N GLY A 431 -0.85 6.35 30.28
CA GLY A 431 -0.77 6.53 31.73
C GLY A 431 -0.39 7.95 32.17
N GLU A 432 -0.25 8.15 33.47
CA GLU A 432 0.15 9.43 34.10
C GLU A 432 1.31 9.20 35.07
N ALA A 433 2.42 9.89 34.83
CA ALA A 433 3.58 9.85 35.75
C ALA A 433 3.26 10.45 37.12
N PRO A 434 3.93 10.00 38.22
CA PRO A 434 5.01 9.02 38.23
C PRO A 434 4.53 7.59 38.06
N PHE A 435 5.39 6.77 37.44
CA PHE A 435 5.15 5.33 37.26
C PHE A 435 5.90 4.55 38.36
N THR A 436 5.27 3.46 38.82
CA THR A 436 5.94 2.41 39.59
C THR A 436 6.10 1.20 38.70
N VAL A 437 7.33 0.79 38.45
CA VAL A 437 7.65 -0.43 37.70
C VAL A 437 8.18 -1.46 38.66
N THR A 438 7.63 -2.66 38.62
CA THR A 438 8.05 -3.79 39.49
C THR A 438 8.29 -5.02 38.60
N VAL A 439 9.44 -5.67 38.82
CA VAL A 439 9.78 -6.95 38.19
C VAL A 439 9.88 -7.99 39.31
N LYS A 440 9.06 -9.03 39.21
CA LYS A 440 9.04 -10.18 40.14
C LYS A 440 9.39 -11.44 39.40
N LYS A 441 9.90 -12.46 40.08
CA LYS A 441 10.02 -13.78 39.52
C LYS A 441 8.63 -14.42 39.44
N GLU A 442 8.28 -15.04 38.31
CA GLU A 442 6.98 -15.66 38.12
C GLU A 442 6.62 -16.65 39.23
N GLY A 443 5.38 -16.59 39.71
CA GLY A 443 4.88 -17.43 40.80
C GLY A 443 5.48 -17.13 42.17
N SER A 444 6.18 -15.99 42.33
CA SER A 444 6.80 -15.58 43.57
C SER A 444 6.47 -14.14 43.92
N ASP A 445 6.31 -13.83 45.19
CA ASP A 445 6.20 -12.43 45.66
C ASP A 445 7.56 -11.73 45.76
N ALA A 446 8.67 -12.41 45.49
CA ALA A 446 10.00 -11.86 45.53
C ALA A 446 10.22 -10.81 44.44
N VAL A 447 10.37 -9.57 44.86
CA VAL A 447 10.69 -8.44 43.97
C VAL A 447 12.16 -8.50 43.57
N VAL A 448 12.42 -8.63 42.29
CA VAL A 448 13.78 -8.62 41.71
C VAL A 448 14.27 -7.18 41.49
N LYS A 449 13.39 -6.33 40.93
CA LYS A 449 13.64 -4.90 40.70
C LYS A 449 12.39 -4.09 40.96
N GLN A 450 12.53 -2.85 41.45
CA GLN A 450 11.43 -1.91 41.60
C GLN A 450 11.91 -0.46 41.48
N TRP A 451 11.13 0.35 40.78
CA TRP A 451 11.31 1.80 40.66
C TRP A 451 9.99 2.49 40.99
N ASN A 452 10.00 3.39 42.02
CA ASN A 452 8.80 4.14 42.43
C ASN A 452 8.58 5.43 41.61
N GLN A 453 9.57 5.85 40.86
CA GLN A 453 9.52 6.99 39.93
C GLN A 453 10.22 6.56 38.62
N ALA A 454 9.70 5.51 38.01
CA ALA A 454 10.28 4.95 36.82
C ALA A 454 10.19 5.95 35.66
N ALA A 455 11.22 5.99 34.84
CA ALA A 455 11.20 6.69 33.57
C ALA A 455 10.16 6.05 32.60
N LYS A 456 9.66 6.84 31.68
CA LYS A 456 8.75 6.33 30.63
C LYS A 456 9.41 5.24 29.77
N SER A 457 10.73 5.32 29.58
CA SER A 457 11.52 4.33 28.85
C SER A 457 12.78 4.00 29.64
N GLN A 458 13.15 2.73 29.69
CA GLN A 458 14.34 2.22 30.38
C GLN A 458 14.94 1.08 29.56
N ASN A 459 16.26 1.14 29.37
CA ASN A 459 17.05 0.10 28.72
C ASN A 459 18.02 -0.54 29.73
N GLY A 460 18.40 -1.80 29.44
CA GLY A 460 19.47 -2.50 30.16
C GLY A 460 19.14 -2.90 31.59
N VAL A 461 17.88 -3.20 31.91
CA VAL A 461 17.53 -3.78 33.22
C VAL A 461 18.04 -5.21 33.27
N GLN A 462 19.11 -5.42 34.02
CA GLN A 462 19.82 -6.69 34.12
C GLN A 462 18.99 -7.76 34.84
N LEU A 463 18.77 -8.89 34.17
CA LEU A 463 18.04 -10.08 34.66
C LEU A 463 18.82 -11.35 34.31
N SER A 464 18.74 -12.35 35.17
CA SER A 464 19.16 -13.71 34.79
C SER A 464 18.13 -14.37 33.90
N SER A 465 18.47 -15.49 33.25
CA SER A 465 17.45 -16.32 32.56
C SER A 465 16.33 -16.73 33.52
N GLY A 466 15.12 -16.82 32.96
CA GLY A 466 13.93 -17.18 33.72
C GLY A 466 12.69 -16.39 33.30
N THR A 467 11.58 -16.71 33.95
CA THR A 467 10.29 -16.05 33.71
C THR A 467 10.02 -15.02 34.83
N TYR A 468 9.53 -13.86 34.40
CA TYR A 468 9.31 -12.73 35.30
C TYR A 468 7.95 -12.09 35.00
N ASP A 469 7.30 -11.60 36.06
CA ASP A 469 6.14 -10.72 35.97
C ASP A 469 6.64 -9.25 35.98
N TYR A 470 6.43 -8.58 34.85
CA TYR A 470 6.66 -7.16 34.67
C TYR A 470 5.36 -6.40 34.91
N ILE A 471 5.33 -5.50 35.88
CA ILE A 471 4.15 -4.79 36.36
C ILE A 471 4.40 -3.30 36.34
N VAL A 472 3.52 -2.54 35.72
CA VAL A 472 3.53 -1.07 35.70
C VAL A 472 2.27 -0.55 36.37
N LYS A 473 2.45 0.41 37.30
CA LYS A 473 1.36 1.17 37.90
C LYS A 473 1.58 2.66 37.68
N ASP A 474 0.56 3.36 37.18
CA ASP A 474 0.63 4.81 37.04
C ASP A 474 0.12 5.57 38.29
N LYS A 475 0.21 6.91 38.26
CA LYS A 475 -0.24 7.80 39.36
C LYS A 475 -1.74 7.63 39.69
N ARG A 476 -2.57 7.28 38.71
CA ARG A 476 -4.03 7.07 38.89
C ARG A 476 -4.37 5.68 39.38
N GLY A 477 -3.40 4.79 39.49
CA GLY A 477 -3.59 3.41 39.92
C GLY A 477 -3.91 2.45 38.77
N ASN A 478 -3.85 2.89 37.49
CA ASN A 478 -3.97 1.98 36.39
C ASN A 478 -2.80 0.99 36.39
N LEU A 479 -3.11 -0.28 36.12
CA LEU A 479 -2.16 -1.37 36.10
C LEU A 479 -2.01 -1.95 34.69
N TYR A 480 -0.77 -2.22 34.32
CA TYR A 480 -0.41 -3.08 33.19
C TYR A 480 0.51 -4.18 33.72
N SER A 481 0.28 -5.42 33.29
CA SER A 481 1.14 -6.53 33.67
C SER A 481 1.33 -7.47 32.48
N GLU A 482 2.54 -7.99 32.37
CA GLU A 482 2.93 -8.95 31.34
C GLU A 482 3.95 -9.91 31.91
N THR A 483 3.85 -11.20 31.53
CA THR A 483 4.85 -12.21 31.86
C THR A 483 5.88 -12.25 30.75
N VAL A 484 7.15 -12.02 31.08
CA VAL A 484 8.27 -11.97 30.15
C VAL A 484 9.23 -13.13 30.41
N PHE A 485 9.77 -13.70 29.35
CA PHE A 485 10.74 -14.78 29.45
C PHE A 485 12.11 -14.29 28.95
N VAL A 486 13.11 -14.34 29.82
CA VAL A 486 14.51 -14.10 29.50
C VAL A 486 15.13 -15.46 29.16
N ALA A 487 15.32 -15.72 27.89
CA ALA A 487 15.97 -16.94 27.42
C ALA A 487 17.46 -16.92 27.69
N ASP A 488 18.08 -18.10 27.85
CA ASP A 488 19.51 -18.23 27.73
C ASP A 488 19.89 -18.19 26.24
N LYS A 489 20.87 -17.36 25.89
CA LYS A 489 21.50 -17.39 24.59
C LYS A 489 22.12 -18.76 24.37
N GLU A 490 21.89 -19.36 23.21
CA GLU A 490 22.50 -20.63 22.87
C GLU A 490 24.02 -20.57 23.10
N GLY A 491 24.57 -21.64 23.69
CA GLY A 491 25.99 -21.73 23.99
C GLY A 491 26.87 -21.70 22.73
N THR A 492 28.15 -21.96 22.91
CA THR A 492 29.14 -21.97 21.82
C THR A 492 28.81 -23.06 20.79
N PHE A 493 28.68 -22.72 19.53
CA PHE A 493 28.49 -23.66 18.43
C PHE A 493 29.81 -24.31 18.00
N PRO A 494 29.83 -25.60 17.65
CA PRO A 494 30.98 -26.23 17.02
C PRO A 494 31.22 -25.62 15.63
N ASN A 495 32.48 -25.50 15.23
CA ASN A 495 32.85 -25.02 13.90
C ASN A 495 32.68 -26.14 12.85
N LEU A 496 31.43 -26.52 12.62
CA LEU A 496 31.02 -27.53 11.64
C LEU A 496 30.21 -26.88 10.53
N LYS A 497 30.22 -27.49 9.35
CA LYS A 497 29.31 -27.09 8.26
C LYS A 497 27.95 -27.71 8.49
N SER A 498 26.89 -27.03 8.08
CA SER A 498 25.52 -27.57 8.12
C SER A 498 25.27 -28.66 7.08
N GLN A 499 26.19 -28.86 6.11
CA GLN A 499 26.10 -29.87 5.06
C GLN A 499 27.45 -30.47 4.75
N TYR A 500 27.49 -31.79 4.57
CA TYR A 500 28.65 -32.58 4.14
C TYR A 500 28.24 -33.54 3.03
N LEU A 501 29.23 -33.92 2.20
CA LEU A 501 29.06 -34.89 1.11
C LEU A 501 29.95 -36.12 1.36
N LEU A 502 29.34 -37.28 1.30
CA LEU A 502 30.08 -38.57 1.22
C LEU A 502 30.40 -38.85 -0.24
N THR A 503 31.70 -38.81 -0.57
CA THR A 503 32.20 -39.10 -1.91
C THR A 503 32.69 -40.54 -1.98
N ASP A 504 32.22 -41.31 -2.93
CA ASP A 504 32.69 -42.67 -3.29
C ASP A 504 32.94 -43.64 -2.10
N GLY A 505 32.04 -43.65 -1.12
CA GLY A 505 32.12 -44.55 0.02
C GLY A 505 33.12 -44.15 1.11
N ASN A 506 33.72 -42.95 1.02
CA ASN A 506 34.61 -42.43 2.05
C ASN A 506 33.80 -41.81 3.19
N ALA A 507 34.16 -42.17 4.42
CA ALA A 507 33.57 -41.57 5.62
C ALA A 507 34.10 -40.15 5.83
N VAL A 508 33.24 -39.29 6.42
CA VAL A 508 33.59 -37.90 6.81
C VAL A 508 33.75 -37.83 8.32
N LEU A 509 34.84 -37.27 8.79
CA LEU A 509 35.06 -37.01 10.21
C LEU A 509 34.48 -35.67 10.59
N LEU A 510 33.47 -35.67 11.43
CA LEU A 510 32.89 -34.48 12.08
C LEU A 510 33.64 -34.25 13.38
N ASP A 511 34.39 -33.15 13.51
CA ASP A 511 35.16 -32.79 14.70
C ASP A 511 34.50 -31.60 15.40
N ALA A 512 33.64 -31.88 16.39
CA ALA A 512 32.90 -30.88 17.13
C ALA A 512 33.76 -30.11 18.15
N ALA A 513 34.94 -30.63 18.49
CA ALA A 513 35.86 -29.95 19.41
C ALA A 513 36.77 -28.95 18.70
N LYS A 514 36.83 -28.98 17.37
CA LYS A 514 37.69 -28.11 16.59
C LYS A 514 37.28 -26.64 16.77
N ASP A 515 38.27 -25.82 17.14
CA ASP A 515 38.13 -24.36 17.30
C ASP A 515 37.12 -23.93 18.41
N LEU A 516 36.71 -24.84 19.32
CA LEU A 516 35.96 -24.45 20.50
C LEU A 516 36.85 -23.62 21.48
N PRO A 517 36.28 -22.66 22.20
CA PRO A 517 36.94 -22.00 23.32
C PRO A 517 37.42 -23.04 24.36
N ALA A 518 38.47 -22.70 25.10
CA ALA A 518 38.95 -23.54 26.18
C ALA A 518 37.82 -23.77 27.23
N GLY A 519 37.52 -25.01 27.55
CA GLY A 519 36.47 -25.40 28.49
C GLY A 519 36.22 -26.90 28.45
N ASN A 520 35.41 -27.40 29.38
CA ASN A 520 34.94 -28.78 29.36
C ASN A 520 33.60 -28.86 28.66
N TYR A 521 33.49 -29.76 27.72
CA TYR A 521 32.28 -29.97 26.95
C TYR A 521 31.88 -31.45 27.01
N GLN A 522 30.59 -31.70 27.19
CA GLN A 522 29.97 -32.97 26.91
C GLN A 522 29.39 -32.92 25.50
N TYR A 523 29.51 -34.05 24.77
CA TYR A 523 29.08 -34.16 23.37
C TYR A 523 27.98 -35.23 23.30
N GLU A 524 26.93 -34.96 22.53
CA GLU A 524 25.90 -35.94 22.24
C GLU A 524 25.60 -35.88 20.75
N TRP A 525 25.92 -36.96 20.01
CA TRP A 525 25.60 -37.08 18.62
C TRP A 525 24.32 -37.89 18.42
N PHE A 526 23.50 -37.44 17.51
CA PHE A 526 22.27 -38.10 17.11
C PHE A 526 22.28 -38.31 15.60
N TYR A 527 21.75 -39.47 15.17
CA TYR A 527 21.47 -39.80 13.78
C TYR A 527 19.96 -40.08 13.63
N GLU A 528 19.28 -39.38 12.75
CA GLU A 528 17.81 -39.44 12.57
C GLU A 528 17.06 -39.39 13.92
N GLY A 529 17.54 -38.57 14.85
CA GLY A 529 16.95 -38.36 16.18
C GLY A 529 17.32 -39.40 17.24
N ASN A 530 18.11 -40.43 16.90
CA ASN A 530 18.58 -41.45 17.84
C ASN A 530 20.02 -41.14 18.27
N PHE A 531 20.31 -41.27 19.57
CA PHE A 531 21.67 -41.12 20.11
C PHE A 531 22.61 -42.16 19.52
N VAL A 532 23.82 -41.74 19.09
CA VAL A 532 24.81 -42.60 18.43
C VAL A 532 26.21 -42.53 19.06
N ASP A 533 26.63 -41.39 19.59
CA ASP A 533 27.99 -41.23 20.17
C ASP A 533 28.05 -40.04 21.16
N ASP A 534 29.00 -40.06 22.10
CA ASP A 534 29.32 -38.99 23.05
C ASP A 534 30.78 -38.45 22.91
N ASN A 535 31.51 -38.91 21.92
CA ASN A 535 32.88 -38.44 21.65
C ASN A 535 32.87 -37.09 20.95
N PRO A 536 33.94 -36.26 21.11
CA PRO A 536 34.06 -35.00 20.41
C PRO A 536 34.11 -35.12 18.87
N LYS A 537 34.38 -36.34 18.36
CA LYS A 537 34.51 -36.63 16.94
C LYS A 537 33.63 -37.77 16.53
N LEU A 538 32.86 -37.59 15.49
CA LEU A 538 32.02 -38.62 14.91
C LEU A 538 32.48 -38.93 13.48
N LEU A 539 32.76 -40.21 13.20
CA LEU A 539 33.04 -40.71 11.85
C LEU A 539 31.70 -41.09 11.19
N VAL A 540 31.35 -40.36 10.13
CA VAL A 540 30.06 -40.53 9.44
C VAL A 540 30.29 -41.24 8.12
N ASP A 541 29.67 -42.39 7.93
CA ASP A 541 29.73 -43.24 6.74
C ASP A 541 28.38 -43.46 6.07
N GLN A 542 27.29 -42.90 6.64
CA GLN A 542 25.92 -43.01 6.13
C GLN A 542 25.35 -41.61 5.86
N PRO A 543 24.59 -41.44 4.74
CA PRO A 543 23.85 -40.20 4.51
C PRO A 543 22.64 -40.12 5.46
N GLY A 544 22.27 -38.90 5.85
CA GLY A 544 21.13 -38.64 6.71
C GLY A 544 21.28 -37.34 7.51
N ASN A 545 20.36 -37.16 8.47
CA ASN A 545 20.36 -36.00 9.33
C ASN A 545 21.04 -36.34 10.65
N TYR A 546 22.14 -35.64 10.91
CA TYR A 546 22.86 -35.68 12.16
C TYR A 546 22.56 -34.47 13.00
N GLU A 547 22.61 -34.59 14.30
CA GLU A 547 22.54 -33.51 15.27
C GLU A 547 23.66 -33.68 16.29
N ILE A 548 24.43 -32.61 16.51
CA ILE A 548 25.36 -32.56 17.65
C ILE A 548 24.75 -31.67 18.71
N ARG A 549 24.76 -32.10 19.96
CA ARG A 549 24.48 -31.28 21.14
C ARG A 549 25.76 -31.14 21.95
N LEU A 550 26.06 -29.92 22.31
CA LEU A 550 27.16 -29.56 23.21
C LEU A 550 26.57 -29.09 24.53
N ILE A 551 27.15 -29.57 25.62
CA ILE A 551 26.82 -29.11 26.98
C ILE A 551 28.14 -28.69 27.62
N ASN A 552 28.29 -27.43 28.02
CA ASN A 552 29.48 -26.97 28.71
C ASN A 552 29.42 -27.21 30.22
N ASP A 553 30.48 -26.89 30.96
CA ASP A 553 30.58 -27.00 32.40
C ASP A 553 29.61 -26.11 33.17
N GLN A 554 28.92 -25.20 32.52
CA GLN A 554 27.85 -24.34 33.04
C GLN A 554 26.45 -24.86 32.67
N GLU A 555 26.35 -26.10 32.23
CA GLU A 555 25.11 -26.75 31.75
C GLU A 555 24.45 -26.06 30.56
N CYS A 556 25.15 -25.19 29.84
CA CYS A 556 24.64 -24.55 28.62
C CYS A 556 24.56 -25.55 27.48
N LYS A 557 23.39 -25.66 26.89
CA LYS A 557 23.10 -26.60 25.79
C LYS A 557 23.06 -25.86 24.46
N THR A 558 23.74 -26.40 23.47
CA THR A 558 23.68 -25.95 22.09
C THR A 558 23.42 -27.13 21.19
N SER A 559 22.61 -26.99 20.16
CA SER A 559 22.42 -28.03 19.17
C SER A 559 22.64 -27.51 17.74
N MET A 560 23.26 -28.35 16.91
CA MET A 560 23.49 -28.06 15.49
C MET A 560 23.08 -29.26 14.64
N LYS A 561 22.23 -29.01 13.66
CA LYS A 561 21.81 -30.02 12.69
C LYS A 561 22.74 -30.02 11.47
N ILE A 562 23.11 -31.21 11.03
CA ILE A 562 24.06 -31.44 9.95
C ILE A 562 23.42 -32.42 8.97
N ALA A 563 23.27 -31.99 7.72
CA ALA A 563 22.82 -32.88 6.65
C ALA A 563 24.03 -33.50 5.97
N VAL A 564 24.09 -34.83 5.93
CA VAL A 564 25.12 -35.59 5.21
C VAL A 564 24.48 -36.21 3.99
N ASN A 565 24.93 -35.82 2.82
CA ASN A 565 24.39 -36.27 1.54
C ASN A 565 25.41 -37.17 0.81
N THR A 566 24.94 -38.04 -0.06
CA THR A 566 25.83 -38.76 -1.03
C THR A 566 25.97 -37.93 -2.30
N ASP A 567 27.02 -38.17 -3.06
CA ASP A 567 27.31 -37.52 -4.35
C ASP A 567 26.17 -37.66 -5.38
N GLY A 568 25.06 -36.97 -5.14
CA GLY A 568 24.27 -36.51 -6.24
C GLY A 568 24.74 -35.12 -6.58
N LYS A 569 25.50 -34.97 -7.67
CA LYS A 569 25.90 -33.65 -8.16
C LYS A 569 24.67 -32.74 -8.17
N GLU A 570 24.68 -31.67 -7.37
CA GLU A 570 23.66 -30.64 -7.51
C GLU A 570 23.66 -30.14 -8.96
N ILE A 571 22.48 -29.92 -9.52
CA ILE A 571 22.33 -29.34 -10.86
C ILE A 571 23.05 -28.00 -10.85
N ASN A 572 24.09 -27.87 -11.69
CA ASN A 572 24.86 -26.63 -11.78
C ASN A 572 24.04 -25.46 -12.30
N ASP A 573 24.48 -24.23 -12.07
CA ASP A 573 23.80 -22.96 -12.41
C ASP A 573 23.39 -22.79 -13.88
N SER A 574 23.84 -23.69 -14.79
CA SER A 574 23.49 -23.65 -16.22
C SER A 574 22.19 -24.38 -16.58
N SER A 575 21.55 -25.08 -15.62
CA SER A 575 20.25 -25.73 -15.83
C SER A 575 19.14 -24.96 -15.12
N ILE A 576 18.01 -24.72 -15.81
CA ILE A 576 16.84 -24.06 -15.24
C ILE A 576 15.78 -25.12 -14.94
N LEU A 577 15.43 -25.27 -13.66
CA LEU A 577 14.36 -26.13 -13.21
C LEU A 577 13.39 -25.34 -12.33
N ILE A 578 12.13 -25.21 -12.77
CA ILE A 578 11.08 -24.45 -12.10
C ILE A 578 9.85 -25.33 -11.93
N LEU A 579 9.37 -25.52 -10.71
CA LEU A 579 8.16 -26.28 -10.39
C LEU A 579 7.03 -25.31 -9.97
N TYR A 580 5.84 -25.48 -10.57
CA TYR A 580 4.64 -24.68 -10.27
C TYR A 580 3.35 -25.44 -10.61
N PRO A 581 2.20 -25.08 -9.96
CA PRO A 581 2.10 -24.28 -8.75
C PRO A 581 2.59 -25.04 -7.52
N ASN A 582 3.09 -24.29 -6.53
CA ASN A 582 3.43 -24.85 -5.23
C ASN A 582 3.13 -23.79 -4.14
N PRO A 583 2.15 -24.02 -3.25
CA PRO A 583 1.32 -25.24 -3.08
C PRO A 583 0.39 -25.53 -4.27
N THR A 584 0.05 -26.82 -4.46
CA THR A 584 -0.95 -27.27 -5.42
C THR A 584 -2.25 -27.65 -4.71
N PRO A 585 -3.42 -27.11 -5.15
CA PRO A 585 -4.70 -27.39 -4.51
C PRO A 585 -5.35 -28.72 -4.95
N ASP A 586 -4.99 -29.23 -6.13
CA ASP A 586 -5.57 -30.42 -6.75
C ASP A 586 -4.52 -31.49 -7.09
N GLY A 587 -3.31 -31.32 -6.59
CA GLY A 587 -2.17 -32.22 -6.83
C GLY A 587 -1.50 -32.04 -8.17
N LYS A 588 -2.04 -31.24 -9.10
CA LYS A 588 -1.43 -30.97 -10.39
C LYS A 588 -0.25 -30.04 -10.24
N TYR A 589 0.83 -30.39 -10.89
CA TYR A 589 2.04 -29.55 -10.95
C TYR A 589 2.73 -29.72 -12.30
N ALA A 590 3.51 -28.74 -12.65
CA ALA A 590 4.38 -28.78 -13.82
C ALA A 590 5.82 -28.46 -13.41
N ILE A 591 6.78 -29.06 -14.11
CA ILE A 591 8.20 -28.72 -13.99
C ILE A 591 8.71 -28.29 -15.35
N ALA A 592 9.05 -27.01 -15.50
CA ALA A 592 9.79 -26.54 -16.64
C ALA A 592 11.27 -26.92 -16.46
N MET A 593 11.80 -27.70 -17.40
CA MET A 593 13.18 -28.18 -17.39
C MET A 593 13.92 -27.63 -18.62
N GLN A 594 15.05 -26.99 -18.39
CA GLN A 594 15.97 -26.56 -19.46
C GLN A 594 17.40 -26.94 -19.05
N PHE A 595 18.07 -27.74 -19.86
CA PHE A 595 19.43 -28.19 -19.65
C PHE A 595 20.38 -27.54 -20.67
N PRO A 596 21.67 -27.43 -20.36
CA PRO A 596 22.66 -26.81 -21.25
C PRO A 596 22.87 -27.55 -22.58
N LYS A 597 22.55 -28.84 -22.60
CA LYS A 597 22.55 -29.73 -23.78
C LYS A 597 21.62 -30.92 -23.51
N LYS A 598 21.31 -31.69 -24.57
CA LYS A 598 20.50 -32.90 -24.48
C LYS A 598 21.07 -33.88 -23.45
N THR A 599 20.20 -34.34 -22.54
CA THR A 599 20.52 -35.26 -21.45
C THR A 599 19.38 -36.22 -21.19
N ASN A 600 19.69 -37.32 -20.53
CA ASN A 600 18.65 -38.15 -19.97
C ASN A 600 18.23 -37.59 -18.60
N ALA A 601 16.92 -37.48 -18.36
CA ALA A 601 16.39 -36.98 -17.11
C ALA A 601 15.35 -37.93 -16.51
N ALA A 602 15.23 -37.92 -15.19
CA ALA A 602 14.19 -38.65 -14.48
C ALA A 602 13.53 -37.73 -13.46
N VAL A 603 12.20 -37.82 -13.37
CA VAL A 603 11.38 -37.16 -12.35
C VAL A 603 10.80 -38.23 -11.43
N ASN A 604 11.16 -38.18 -10.16
CA ASN A 604 10.75 -39.14 -9.14
C ASN A 604 9.95 -38.42 -8.07
N VAL A 605 8.78 -38.93 -7.76
CA VAL A 605 7.89 -38.43 -6.69
C VAL A 605 7.96 -39.34 -5.48
N TYR A 606 8.24 -38.78 -4.32
CA TYR A 606 8.33 -39.51 -3.06
C TYR A 606 7.31 -38.97 -2.05
N ALA A 607 6.78 -39.87 -1.22
CA ALA A 607 6.09 -39.48 0.01
C ALA A 607 7.12 -38.96 1.06
N VAL A 608 6.63 -38.29 2.10
CA VAL A 608 7.48 -37.73 3.16
C VAL A 608 8.28 -38.80 3.94
N ASN A 609 7.80 -40.04 3.95
CA ASN A 609 8.50 -41.19 4.54
C ASN A 609 9.59 -41.78 3.62
N GLY A 610 9.89 -41.15 2.47
CA GLY A 610 10.91 -41.60 1.53
C GLY A 610 10.46 -42.67 0.53
N SER A 611 9.21 -43.16 0.61
CA SER A 611 8.72 -44.15 -0.36
C SER A 611 8.53 -43.54 -1.74
N LEU A 612 9.07 -44.19 -2.79
CA LEU A 612 8.88 -43.80 -4.18
C LEU A 612 7.44 -44.07 -4.61
N LEU A 613 6.73 -43.00 -5.04
CA LEU A 613 5.35 -43.10 -5.52
C LEU A 613 5.28 -43.21 -7.04
N LYS A 614 6.17 -42.52 -7.74
CA LYS A 614 6.17 -42.48 -9.21
C LYS A 614 7.56 -42.15 -9.75
N GLU A 615 7.93 -42.77 -10.88
CA GLU A 615 9.11 -42.44 -11.66
C GLU A 615 8.70 -42.15 -13.10
N THR A 616 9.23 -41.09 -13.71
CA THR A 616 9.07 -40.75 -15.14
C THR A 616 10.43 -40.47 -15.72
N LYS A 617 10.79 -41.17 -16.82
CA LYS A 617 12.10 -41.06 -17.46
C LYS A 617 11.96 -40.35 -18.82
N TYR A 618 12.93 -39.53 -19.14
CA TYR A 618 13.06 -38.77 -20.38
C TYR A 618 14.41 -39.04 -21.02
N ASN A 619 14.41 -39.30 -22.31
CA ASN A 619 15.63 -39.55 -23.05
C ASN A 619 15.94 -38.34 -23.93
N GLN A 620 17.21 -37.89 -23.88
CA GLN A 620 17.77 -36.86 -24.77
C GLN A 620 16.93 -35.54 -24.77
N VAL A 621 16.47 -35.11 -23.61
CA VAL A 621 15.75 -33.83 -23.44
C VAL A 621 16.70 -32.68 -23.20
N GLU A 622 16.42 -31.53 -23.80
CA GLU A 622 17.12 -30.25 -23.58
C GLU A 622 16.19 -29.23 -22.96
N THR A 623 14.96 -29.09 -23.51
CA THR A 623 13.88 -28.28 -22.94
C THR A 623 12.63 -29.13 -22.92
N TYR A 624 11.98 -29.23 -21.77
CA TYR A 624 10.77 -30.02 -21.60
C TYR A 624 9.88 -29.50 -20.46
N LEU A 625 8.58 -29.57 -20.66
CA LEU A 625 7.58 -29.32 -19.62
C LEU A 625 7.00 -30.66 -19.14
N HIS A 626 7.36 -31.07 -17.93
CA HIS A 626 6.78 -32.22 -17.26
C HIS A 626 5.52 -31.80 -16.52
N GLU A 627 4.39 -32.37 -16.87
CA GLU A 627 3.11 -32.16 -16.19
C GLU A 627 2.67 -33.47 -15.52
N ASP A 628 2.27 -33.40 -14.26
CA ASP A 628 1.87 -34.58 -13.50
C ASP A 628 0.91 -34.22 -12.35
N VAL A 629 0.36 -35.27 -11.71
CA VAL A 629 -0.59 -35.16 -10.60
C VAL A 629 -0.15 -36.05 -9.43
N ILE A 630 0.08 -35.43 -8.28
CA ILE A 630 0.28 -36.17 -7.01
C ILE A 630 -1.10 -36.64 -6.51
N LYS A 631 -1.30 -37.96 -6.52
CA LYS A 631 -2.50 -38.58 -5.98
C LYS A 631 -2.21 -39.10 -4.57
N GLY A 632 -2.72 -38.40 -3.56
CA GLY A 632 -2.49 -38.78 -2.16
C GLY A 632 -3.23 -37.86 -1.19
N ALA A 633 -2.98 -38.06 0.10
CA ALA A 633 -3.51 -37.19 1.14
C ALA A 633 -2.85 -35.82 1.11
N THR A 634 -3.56 -34.80 1.63
CA THR A 634 -2.95 -33.46 1.84
C THR A 634 -1.69 -33.60 2.69
N GLY A 635 -0.64 -32.89 2.27
CA GLY A 635 0.66 -32.98 2.94
C GLY A 635 1.84 -32.61 2.07
N ILE A 636 3.03 -33.04 2.51
CA ILE A 636 4.30 -32.75 1.84
C ILE A 636 4.73 -33.92 1.00
N TYR A 637 5.17 -33.66 -0.22
CA TYR A 637 5.77 -34.60 -1.15
C TYR A 637 7.13 -34.06 -1.62
N LEU A 638 8.03 -34.95 -1.98
CA LEU A 638 9.31 -34.59 -2.57
C LEU A 638 9.32 -34.98 -4.04
N VAL A 639 9.61 -34.03 -4.92
CA VAL A 639 9.74 -34.28 -6.34
C VAL A 639 11.19 -34.04 -6.73
N LYS A 640 11.89 -35.12 -7.09
CA LYS A 640 13.31 -35.15 -7.42
C LYS A 640 13.49 -35.21 -8.93
N VAL A 641 14.19 -34.25 -9.51
CA VAL A 641 14.65 -34.26 -10.91
C VAL A 641 16.13 -34.64 -10.93
N SER A 642 16.47 -35.69 -11.68
CA SER A 642 17.86 -36.15 -11.86
C SER A 642 18.24 -36.13 -13.33
N SER A 643 19.47 -35.75 -13.67
CA SER A 643 20.02 -35.75 -15.02
C SER A 643 21.55 -35.93 -14.97
N ASP A 644 22.21 -35.99 -16.14
CA ASP A 644 23.69 -36.01 -16.22
C ASP A 644 24.32 -34.70 -15.69
N PHE A 645 23.52 -33.62 -15.52
CA PHE A 645 23.95 -32.35 -14.96
C PHE A 645 23.74 -32.24 -13.45
N GLY A 646 23.20 -33.25 -12.82
CA GLY A 646 22.98 -33.33 -11.38
C GLY A 646 21.54 -33.60 -11.00
N THR A 647 21.20 -33.32 -9.74
CA THR A 647 19.91 -33.60 -9.14
C THR A 647 19.38 -32.37 -8.41
N LYS A 648 18.05 -32.12 -8.54
CA LYS A 648 17.35 -31.09 -7.77
C LYS A 648 16.07 -31.66 -7.18
N THR A 649 15.84 -31.39 -5.91
CA THR A 649 14.64 -31.83 -5.21
C THR A 649 13.77 -30.64 -4.85
N PHE A 650 12.47 -30.75 -5.15
CA PHE A 650 11.44 -29.78 -4.79
C PHE A 650 10.56 -30.35 -3.68
N LYS A 651 10.28 -29.55 -2.68
CA LYS A 651 9.24 -29.82 -1.68
C LYS A 651 7.91 -29.30 -2.22
N VAL A 652 6.96 -30.19 -2.48
CA VAL A 652 5.62 -29.86 -3.00
C VAL A 652 4.59 -30.01 -1.90
N ILE A 653 3.73 -29.02 -1.75
CA ILE A 653 2.67 -29.01 -0.74
C ILE A 653 1.32 -29.23 -1.45
N LEU A 654 0.68 -30.37 -1.17
CA LEU A 654 -0.69 -30.67 -1.58
C LEU A 654 -1.64 -30.17 -0.49
N LYS A 655 -2.57 -29.27 -0.85
CA LYS A 655 -3.57 -28.67 0.06
C LYS A 655 -4.87 -29.42 0.06
#